data_ad6de6fc0903f234115004367bce6a65
#
_entry.id   ad6de6fc0903f234115004367bce6a65
#
_cell.length_a   1.000
_cell.length_b   1.000
_cell.length_c   1.000
_cell.angle_alpha   90.00
_cell.angle_beta   90.00
_cell.angle_gamma   90.00
#
_symmetry.space_group_name_H-M   'P 1'
#
loop_
_entity.id
_entity.type
_entity.pdbx_description
1 polymer ?
#
loop_
_entity_poly.entity_id
_entity_poly.type
_entity_poly.pdbx_seq_one_letter_code
_entity_poly.pdbx_strand_id
1 'polypeptide(L)'
;MGITKIDPIAYDLLFERFLNPDRISLPDIDVDFDDDGRGRVLNWVTEKYGQEKVAHIITYGTMATKLAIKDVARVQKLPLSESDRLCKLVPDKIPDKKMNLPNAIAYVPELQAAEVSPDPILRDTIKYAKMLEGNVRNTGVHACGTIICRDDITDWVPVSTADDKETGEKMLVTQYEGSVIEDTGLIKMDFLGLKTLSIIKEAIENIKHSKGIILDIDEVDISDPPTYALYSEGRTIGTFQFESAGMQKYLRELEPSTFEDLIAMNALYRPGPMDYIPDFIDRKHGRKPIEYDIPIMEKYLKDTYGITVYQEQVMLLSRLLADFTRGESDALRKAMGKKLRDKLDHMKPKFIEGGRKNGHDPKVLEKIWTDWEKFASYAFNKSHATCYSWVAYQTAFLKANYPAEYMAATMSRNISNITEITKLMDESKATGIMTKGPDVNESYLKFSVNRKGDIRFGLGAIKGVGESAVQSILEERERNGEYKDIFDFVQRVNLSACNRKNIENLALAGAFDSFTGIKREDFFVKNAKDETFTEVLVRYGNKYQMDKAAAANSLFGGENQVDIATPEIIPSPAWGDLERLNKERDLVGIYLSAHPLDEYAVILENVCNVHMAELADLTPLQNRDLTMGGIVTAVREGYTKTGKPYGIAKVEDYSGSAEFAFFGNEWVEKKNFFMTGMFLFMRGKCQPKQWRQEEWEVKISTIELLPEVKEKIIEKLTVSAPLSALDEELITEFSALIKAHPGNAELYFHVMDEDGQMYVNLMSRTMKISVQKEIMTYLKSQPQLSYKIN
;
A
#
# COMPACT_ATOMS: atom_id res chain seq x y z
N MET A 1 14.00 3.48 -34.41
CA MET A 1 13.30 2.16 -34.48
C MET A 1 12.29 1.96 -33.35
N GLY A 2 12.32 2.74 -32.29
CA GLY A 2 11.35 2.64 -31.19
C GLY A 2 11.43 1.33 -30.36
N ILE A 3 12.57 0.66 -30.36
CA ILE A 3 12.78 -0.57 -29.56
C ILE A 3 12.89 -0.23 -28.07
N THR A 4 13.48 0.93 -27.74
CA THR A 4 13.59 1.43 -26.39
C THR A 4 13.27 2.94 -26.36
N LYS A 5 12.70 3.40 -25.25
CA LYS A 5 12.43 4.82 -24.98
C LYS A 5 13.54 5.49 -24.15
N ILE A 6 14.47 4.70 -23.62
CA ILE A 6 15.66 5.19 -22.93
C ILE A 6 16.84 5.06 -23.88
N ASP A 7 17.60 6.16 -24.05
CA ASP A 7 18.83 6.12 -24.85
C ASP A 7 19.93 5.33 -24.12
N PRO A 8 20.29 4.12 -24.61
CA PRO A 8 21.29 3.28 -23.94
C PRO A 8 22.70 3.90 -23.99
N ILE A 9 22.95 4.82 -24.92
CA ILE A 9 24.26 5.49 -25.04
C ILE A 9 24.37 6.59 -24.00
N ALA A 10 23.31 7.37 -23.80
CA ALA A 10 23.28 8.45 -22.81
C ALA A 10 23.53 7.96 -21.38
N TYR A 11 23.11 6.74 -21.06
CA TYR A 11 23.25 6.13 -19.73
C TYR A 11 24.33 5.06 -19.63
N ASP A 12 25.22 4.93 -20.62
CA ASP A 12 26.28 3.90 -20.65
C ASP A 12 25.76 2.48 -20.38
N LEU A 13 24.66 2.07 -21.01
CA LEU A 13 24.10 0.75 -20.88
C LEU A 13 24.80 -0.23 -21.81
N LEU A 14 25.41 -1.26 -21.25
CA LEU A 14 26.24 -2.21 -22.01
C LEU A 14 25.38 -3.27 -22.71
N PHE A 15 25.45 -3.32 -24.05
CA PHE A 15 24.81 -4.36 -24.85
C PHE A 15 25.36 -5.75 -24.55
N GLU A 16 26.68 -5.87 -24.27
CA GLU A 16 27.37 -7.13 -23.96
C GLU A 16 26.82 -7.81 -22.69
N ARG A 17 26.08 -7.05 -21.83
CA ARG A 17 25.39 -7.60 -20.67
C ARG A 17 24.29 -8.58 -21.08
N PHE A 18 23.65 -8.34 -22.23
CA PHE A 18 22.51 -9.11 -22.72
C PHE A 18 22.94 -10.10 -23.81
N LEU A 19 23.68 -9.65 -24.78
CA LEU A 19 24.11 -10.44 -25.93
C LEU A 19 25.63 -10.36 -26.09
N ASN A 20 26.29 -11.49 -25.91
CA ASN A 20 27.73 -11.64 -26.01
C ASN A 20 28.05 -12.94 -26.80
N PRO A 21 28.87 -12.88 -27.87
CA PRO A 21 29.23 -14.08 -28.65
C PRO A 21 29.89 -15.19 -27.82
N ASP A 22 30.55 -14.81 -26.71
CA ASP A 22 31.23 -15.77 -25.83
C ASP A 22 30.27 -16.39 -24.78
N ARG A 23 28.99 -16.00 -24.80
CA ARG A 23 27.99 -16.50 -23.84
C ARG A 23 27.46 -17.87 -24.26
N ILE A 24 27.69 -18.88 -23.43
CA ILE A 24 27.23 -20.26 -23.65
C ILE A 24 25.83 -20.50 -23.03
N SER A 25 25.47 -19.75 -21.95
CA SER A 25 24.20 -19.93 -21.27
C SER A 25 23.06 -19.28 -22.03
N LEU A 26 21.87 -19.90 -21.97
CA LEU A 26 20.62 -19.34 -22.50
C LEU A 26 20.30 -18.00 -21.83
N PRO A 27 19.62 -17.06 -22.54
CA PRO A 27 19.15 -15.81 -21.95
C PRO A 27 17.97 -16.08 -21.03
N ASP A 28 17.88 -15.29 -19.96
CA ASP A 28 16.68 -15.16 -19.12
C ASP A 28 15.89 -13.95 -19.66
N ILE A 29 14.62 -14.16 -20.00
CA ILE A 29 13.81 -13.16 -20.69
C ILE A 29 12.61 -12.84 -19.81
N ASP A 30 12.66 -11.68 -19.15
CA ASP A 30 11.58 -11.13 -18.35
C ASP A 30 10.94 -9.96 -19.11
N VAL A 31 9.64 -9.98 -19.29
CA VAL A 31 8.88 -8.90 -19.94
C VAL A 31 7.74 -8.46 -19.04
N ASP A 32 7.75 -7.18 -18.65
CA ASP A 32 6.71 -6.57 -17.85
C ASP A 32 5.58 -6.04 -18.72
N PHE A 33 4.35 -6.46 -18.42
CA PHE A 33 3.12 -6.00 -19.07
C PHE A 33 2.21 -5.30 -18.05
N ASP A 34 1.32 -4.46 -18.50
CA ASP A 34 0.18 -4.10 -17.69
C ASP A 34 -0.62 -5.36 -17.32
N ASP A 35 -1.04 -5.47 -16.06
CA ASP A 35 -1.69 -6.68 -15.55
C ASP A 35 -3.04 -6.97 -16.24
N ASP A 36 -3.77 -5.94 -16.72
CA ASP A 36 -5.00 -6.10 -17.48
C ASP A 36 -4.75 -6.62 -18.91
N GLY A 37 -3.65 -6.21 -19.54
CA GLY A 37 -3.29 -6.55 -20.91
C GLY A 37 -2.57 -7.89 -21.07
N ARG A 38 -1.94 -8.39 -20.00
CA ARG A 38 -1.10 -9.59 -20.02
C ARG A 38 -1.82 -10.81 -20.61
N GLY A 39 -3.06 -11.08 -20.21
CA GLY A 39 -3.84 -12.22 -20.71
C GLY A 39 -4.05 -12.17 -22.24
N ARG A 40 -4.32 -10.98 -22.79
CA ARG A 40 -4.46 -10.79 -24.24
C ARG A 40 -3.17 -11.07 -25.00
N VAL A 41 -2.02 -10.69 -24.42
CA VAL A 41 -0.71 -10.99 -25.03
C VAL A 41 -0.44 -12.49 -25.03
N LEU A 42 -0.72 -13.21 -23.93
CA LEU A 42 -0.57 -14.67 -23.86
C LEU A 42 -1.47 -15.38 -24.88
N ASN A 43 -2.71 -14.95 -25.05
CA ASN A 43 -3.62 -15.48 -26.07
C ASN A 43 -3.06 -15.24 -27.47
N TRP A 44 -2.58 -14.02 -27.75
CA TRP A 44 -1.96 -13.70 -29.04
C TRP A 44 -0.72 -14.56 -29.35
N VAL A 45 0.12 -14.81 -28.32
CA VAL A 45 1.28 -15.69 -28.44
C VAL A 45 0.85 -17.11 -28.79
N THR A 46 -0.18 -17.63 -28.11
CA THR A 46 -0.73 -18.96 -28.36
C THR A 46 -1.34 -19.08 -29.77
N GLU A 47 -2.07 -18.06 -30.22
CA GLU A 47 -2.62 -18.01 -31.60
C GLU A 47 -1.52 -17.93 -32.66
N LYS A 48 -0.49 -17.12 -32.41
CA LYS A 48 0.58 -16.87 -33.37
C LYS A 48 1.49 -18.10 -33.58
N TYR A 49 1.83 -18.80 -32.51
CA TYR A 49 2.80 -19.90 -32.56
C TYR A 49 2.16 -21.29 -32.60
N GLY A 50 0.91 -21.44 -32.19
CA GLY A 50 0.14 -22.67 -32.12
C GLY A 50 -0.04 -23.17 -30.68
N GLN A 51 -1.24 -23.70 -30.39
CA GLN A 51 -1.57 -24.21 -29.05
C GLN A 51 -0.67 -25.36 -28.60
N GLU A 52 -0.21 -26.18 -29.55
CA GLU A 52 0.69 -27.32 -29.33
C GLU A 52 2.14 -26.88 -29.02
N LYS A 53 2.49 -25.62 -29.22
CA LYS A 53 3.85 -25.08 -29.07
C LYS A 53 4.01 -24.16 -27.87
N VAL A 54 2.91 -23.77 -27.22
CA VAL A 54 2.93 -22.84 -26.10
C VAL A 54 2.42 -23.54 -24.84
N ALA A 55 3.20 -23.53 -23.76
CA ALA A 55 2.78 -24.07 -22.48
C ALA A 55 3.25 -23.23 -21.32
N HIS A 56 2.45 -23.22 -20.28
CA HIS A 56 2.84 -22.66 -18.97
C HIS A 56 3.75 -23.63 -18.22
N ILE A 57 4.57 -23.10 -17.31
CA ILE A 57 5.46 -23.94 -16.48
C ILE A 57 4.69 -24.39 -15.23
N ILE A 58 4.86 -25.66 -14.85
CA ILE A 58 4.35 -26.19 -13.59
C ILE A 58 5.14 -25.64 -12.40
N THR A 59 4.48 -25.57 -11.25
CA THR A 59 5.15 -25.39 -9.96
C THR A 59 4.77 -26.50 -9.02
N TYR A 60 5.72 -26.95 -8.23
CA TYR A 60 5.51 -27.95 -7.18
C TYR A 60 5.50 -27.27 -5.81
N GLY A 61 4.33 -27.21 -5.20
CA GLY A 61 4.18 -26.78 -3.82
C GLY A 61 4.70 -27.84 -2.86
N THR A 62 5.82 -27.53 -2.17
CA THR A 62 6.40 -28.44 -1.18
C THR A 62 5.92 -28.15 0.22
N MET A 63 5.97 -29.15 1.09
CA MET A 63 5.66 -29.00 2.51
C MET A 63 6.81 -28.29 3.22
N ALA A 64 6.72 -26.94 3.32
CA ALA A 64 7.65 -26.16 4.11
C ALA A 64 7.47 -26.45 5.63
N THR A 65 8.46 -26.15 6.44
CA THR A 65 8.54 -26.48 7.88
C THR A 65 7.25 -26.22 8.67
N LYS A 66 6.73 -24.99 8.63
CA LYS A 66 5.49 -24.62 9.36
C LYS A 66 4.25 -25.35 8.79
N LEU A 67 4.22 -25.57 7.48
CA LEU A 67 3.13 -26.29 6.81
C LEU A 67 3.15 -27.79 7.15
N ALA A 68 4.32 -28.43 7.15
CA ALA A 68 4.49 -29.81 7.53
C ALA A 68 4.00 -30.06 8.98
N ILE A 69 4.37 -29.18 9.92
CA ILE A 69 3.87 -29.26 11.31
C ILE A 69 2.34 -29.15 11.35
N LYS A 70 1.75 -28.17 10.66
CA LYS A 70 0.28 -27.95 10.66
C LYS A 70 -0.49 -29.12 10.05
N ASP A 71 -0.05 -29.63 8.91
CA ASP A 71 -0.72 -30.73 8.22
C ASP A 71 -0.63 -32.04 9.03
N VAL A 72 0.54 -32.35 9.58
CA VAL A 72 0.68 -33.54 10.45
C VAL A 72 -0.11 -33.38 11.75
N ALA A 73 -0.03 -32.20 12.39
CA ALA A 73 -0.82 -31.92 13.60
C ALA A 73 -2.31 -32.13 13.38
N ARG A 74 -2.83 -31.70 12.24
CA ARG A 74 -4.24 -31.91 11.87
C ARG A 74 -4.60 -33.37 11.74
N VAL A 75 -3.76 -34.18 11.08
CA VAL A 75 -3.97 -35.63 10.90
C VAL A 75 -3.85 -36.37 12.23
N GLN A 76 -2.87 -36.00 13.06
CA GLN A 76 -2.67 -36.55 14.40
C GLN A 76 -3.69 -36.06 15.43
N LYS A 77 -4.58 -35.14 15.06
CA LYS A 77 -5.58 -34.48 15.93
C LYS A 77 -4.95 -33.75 17.13
N LEU A 78 -3.72 -33.21 16.95
CA LEU A 78 -3.13 -32.30 17.91
C LEU A 78 -3.96 -31.00 17.96
N PRO A 79 -4.25 -30.47 19.18
CA PRO A 79 -5.00 -29.20 19.29
C PRO A 79 -4.41 -28.08 18.47
N LEU A 80 -5.27 -27.28 17.83
CA LEU A 80 -4.83 -26.16 16.96
C LEU A 80 -3.92 -25.16 17.71
N SER A 81 -4.24 -24.85 18.97
CA SER A 81 -3.43 -24.00 19.83
C SER A 81 -1.99 -24.50 20.01
N GLU A 82 -1.81 -25.82 20.12
CA GLU A 82 -0.49 -26.44 20.27
C GLU A 82 0.25 -26.46 18.94
N SER A 83 -0.46 -26.76 17.82
CA SER A 83 0.10 -26.63 16.47
C SER A 83 0.58 -25.21 16.16
N ASP A 84 -0.21 -24.19 16.53
CA ASP A 84 0.15 -22.79 16.35
C ASP A 84 1.34 -22.39 17.25
N ARG A 85 1.41 -22.92 18.48
CA ARG A 85 2.55 -22.73 19.37
C ARG A 85 3.83 -23.26 18.74
N LEU A 86 3.82 -24.50 18.25
CA LEU A 86 4.97 -25.09 17.56
C LEU A 86 5.42 -24.26 16.34
N CYS A 87 4.47 -23.82 15.51
CA CYS A 87 4.77 -22.99 14.34
C CYS A 87 5.39 -21.63 14.70
N LYS A 88 4.98 -21.02 15.82
CA LYS A 88 5.58 -19.77 16.31
C LYS A 88 7.00 -19.94 16.83
N LEU A 89 7.34 -21.11 17.35
CA LEU A 89 8.69 -21.44 17.79
C LEU A 89 9.68 -21.63 16.64
N VAL A 90 9.19 -21.92 15.42
CA VAL A 90 10.04 -22.06 14.23
C VAL A 90 10.53 -20.68 13.81
N PRO A 91 11.85 -20.39 13.89
CA PRO A 91 12.41 -19.10 13.50
C PRO A 91 12.29 -18.86 12.00
N ASP A 92 12.24 -17.61 11.57
CA ASP A 92 12.19 -17.30 10.14
C ASP A 92 13.57 -17.47 9.48
N LYS A 93 14.67 -17.36 10.24
CA LYS A 93 16.04 -17.53 9.77
C LYS A 93 16.92 -18.12 10.86
N ILE A 94 17.84 -19.01 10.48
CA ILE A 94 18.87 -19.54 11.35
C ILE A 94 20.24 -19.07 10.81
N PRO A 95 21.12 -18.45 11.65
CA PRO A 95 22.43 -18.01 11.20
C PRO A 95 23.22 -19.17 10.59
N ASP A 96 23.83 -18.93 9.44
CA ASP A 96 24.74 -19.86 8.71
C ASP A 96 24.16 -21.24 8.37
N LYS A 97 22.85 -21.45 8.51
CA LYS A 97 22.19 -22.72 8.20
C LYS A 97 20.92 -22.52 7.38
N LYS A 98 20.63 -23.51 6.53
CA LYS A 98 19.36 -23.55 5.80
C LYS A 98 18.21 -23.75 6.80
N MET A 99 17.13 -22.97 6.62
CA MET A 99 15.90 -23.13 7.39
C MET A 99 15.24 -24.44 7.00
N ASN A 100 15.16 -25.38 7.93
CA ASN A 100 14.39 -26.63 7.88
C ASN A 100 14.08 -27.10 9.30
N LEU A 101 13.19 -28.06 9.45
CA LEU A 101 12.75 -28.54 10.76
C LEU A 101 13.90 -29.17 11.60
N PRO A 102 14.79 -30.01 11.05
CA PRO A 102 15.94 -30.51 11.79
C PRO A 102 16.84 -29.40 12.36
N ASN A 103 17.16 -28.39 11.56
CA ASN A 103 17.97 -27.27 12.01
C ASN A 103 17.23 -26.38 13.01
N ALA A 104 15.92 -26.17 12.83
CA ALA A 104 15.08 -25.43 13.77
C ALA A 104 15.00 -26.14 15.14
N ILE A 105 14.85 -27.45 15.16
CA ILE A 105 14.87 -28.26 16.40
C ILE A 105 16.24 -28.12 17.08
N ALA A 106 17.34 -28.24 16.32
CA ALA A 106 18.68 -28.09 16.90
C ALA A 106 18.96 -26.68 17.45
N TYR A 107 18.24 -25.66 16.98
CA TYR A 107 18.42 -24.26 17.35
C TYR A 107 17.51 -23.81 18.50
N VAL A 108 16.30 -24.37 18.62
CA VAL A 108 15.25 -23.93 19.57
C VAL A 108 15.02 -25.02 20.64
N PRO A 109 15.35 -24.76 21.92
CA PRO A 109 15.21 -25.73 23.00
C PRO A 109 13.80 -26.28 23.19
N GLU A 110 12.78 -25.47 23.00
CA GLU A 110 11.38 -25.87 23.13
C GLU A 110 10.94 -26.85 22.03
N LEU A 111 11.51 -26.74 20.83
CA LEU A 111 11.28 -27.70 19.75
C LEU A 111 12.01 -29.02 20.04
N GLN A 112 13.22 -28.99 20.65
CA GLN A 112 13.89 -30.19 21.14
C GLN A 112 13.06 -30.91 22.20
N ALA A 113 12.51 -30.17 23.16
CA ALA A 113 11.61 -30.70 24.18
C ALA A 113 10.35 -31.35 23.58
N ALA A 114 9.79 -30.75 22.50
CA ALA A 114 8.65 -31.30 21.79
C ALA A 114 8.98 -32.63 21.06
N GLU A 115 10.20 -32.74 20.49
CA GLU A 115 10.67 -33.96 19.81
C GLU A 115 10.76 -35.18 20.73
N VAL A 116 11.11 -34.96 22.01
CA VAL A 116 11.25 -36.00 23.02
C VAL A 116 10.11 -36.03 24.05
N SER A 117 9.02 -35.36 23.74
CA SER A 117 7.87 -35.23 24.63
C SER A 117 7.30 -36.61 25.05
N PRO A 118 6.90 -36.76 26.31
CA PRO A 118 6.17 -37.94 26.75
C PRO A 118 4.78 -38.08 26.09
N ASP A 119 4.20 -36.97 25.62
CA ASP A 119 2.95 -37.00 24.85
C ASP A 119 3.24 -37.59 23.45
N PRO A 120 2.67 -38.77 23.14
CA PRO A 120 2.91 -39.46 21.88
C PRO A 120 2.40 -38.65 20.67
N ILE A 121 1.29 -37.90 20.82
CA ILE A 121 0.71 -37.11 19.72
C ILE A 121 1.64 -35.99 19.36
N LEU A 122 2.17 -35.27 20.35
CA LEU A 122 3.13 -34.16 20.13
C LEU A 122 4.44 -34.68 19.52
N ARG A 123 5.03 -35.74 20.11
CA ARG A 123 6.25 -36.37 19.65
C ARG A 123 6.13 -36.86 18.20
N ASP A 124 5.06 -37.61 17.91
CA ASP A 124 4.82 -38.20 16.60
C ASP A 124 4.51 -37.10 15.55
N THR A 125 3.89 -35.98 15.96
CA THR A 125 3.71 -34.82 15.09
C THR A 125 5.06 -34.26 14.60
N ILE A 126 6.00 -34.07 15.50
CA ILE A 126 7.37 -33.60 15.12
C ILE A 126 8.08 -34.62 14.25
N LYS A 127 8.03 -35.91 14.62
CA LYS A 127 8.64 -37.01 13.88
C LYS A 127 8.16 -37.06 12.42
N TYR A 128 6.85 -37.11 12.22
CA TYR A 128 6.27 -37.22 10.88
C TYR A 128 6.40 -35.91 10.09
N ALA A 129 6.37 -34.74 10.74
CA ALA A 129 6.64 -33.46 10.09
C ALA A 129 8.07 -33.40 9.50
N LYS A 130 9.07 -33.93 10.23
CA LYS A 130 10.46 -34.06 9.71
C LYS A 130 10.56 -34.96 8.49
N MET A 131 9.77 -36.07 8.46
CA MET A 131 9.76 -37.01 7.33
C MET A 131 9.06 -36.43 6.09
N LEU A 132 8.06 -35.57 6.28
CA LEU A 132 7.25 -35.01 5.19
C LEU A 132 7.75 -33.66 4.72
N GLU A 133 8.58 -32.97 5.50
CA GLU A 133 9.16 -31.68 5.08
C GLU A 133 9.90 -31.83 3.75
N GLY A 134 9.66 -30.90 2.82
CA GLY A 134 10.28 -30.89 1.49
C GLY A 134 9.60 -31.76 0.45
N ASN A 135 8.71 -32.69 0.83
CA ASN A 135 7.97 -33.48 -0.14
C ASN A 135 6.93 -32.62 -0.89
N VAL A 136 6.66 -32.96 -2.12
CA VAL A 136 5.64 -32.31 -2.94
C VAL A 136 4.25 -32.57 -2.32
N ARG A 137 3.48 -31.51 -2.14
CA ARG A 137 2.12 -31.53 -1.61
C ARG A 137 1.07 -31.38 -2.70
N ASN A 138 1.31 -30.44 -3.60
CA ASN A 138 0.40 -30.12 -4.69
C ASN A 138 1.18 -29.56 -5.89
N THR A 139 0.51 -29.48 -7.02
CA THR A 139 0.98 -28.79 -8.23
C THR A 139 0.24 -27.47 -8.40
N GLY A 140 0.86 -26.52 -9.06
CA GLY A 140 0.29 -25.23 -9.46
C GLY A 140 0.83 -24.84 -10.84
N VAL A 141 0.37 -23.73 -11.35
CA VAL A 141 0.90 -23.11 -12.56
C VAL A 141 1.79 -21.95 -12.16
N HIS A 142 2.96 -21.80 -12.79
CA HIS A 142 3.85 -20.67 -12.56
C HIS A 142 3.14 -19.34 -12.94
N ALA A 143 3.29 -18.33 -12.11
CA ALA A 143 2.55 -17.07 -12.28
C ALA A 143 2.85 -16.34 -13.60
N CYS A 144 4.06 -16.51 -14.15
CA CYS A 144 4.53 -15.75 -15.32
C CYS A 144 5.26 -16.61 -16.37
N GLY A 145 5.88 -17.76 -15.96
CA GLY A 145 6.72 -18.57 -16.83
C GLY A 145 5.94 -19.27 -17.95
N THR A 146 6.32 -18.97 -19.17
CA THR A 146 5.73 -19.52 -20.40
C THR A 146 6.87 -20.05 -21.30
N ILE A 147 6.63 -21.17 -21.95
CA ILE A 147 7.51 -21.76 -22.93
C ILE A 147 6.90 -21.58 -24.32
N ILE A 148 7.71 -21.14 -25.28
CA ILE A 148 7.37 -21.07 -26.70
C ILE A 148 8.33 -22.02 -27.45
N CYS A 149 7.80 -23.11 -27.98
CA CYS A 149 8.56 -24.13 -28.66
C CYS A 149 8.58 -23.88 -30.17
N ARG A 150 9.65 -24.34 -30.85
CA ARG A 150 9.73 -24.39 -32.31
C ARG A 150 8.80 -25.45 -32.89
N ASP A 151 8.80 -26.63 -32.27
CA ASP A 151 8.04 -27.81 -32.67
C ASP A 151 6.94 -28.11 -31.63
N ASP A 152 6.22 -29.23 -31.76
CA ASP A 152 5.26 -29.67 -30.72
C ASP A 152 5.99 -29.84 -29.37
N ILE A 153 5.46 -29.24 -28.31
CA ILE A 153 6.12 -29.24 -27.00
C ILE A 153 6.24 -30.65 -26.40
N THR A 154 5.35 -31.56 -26.79
CA THR A 154 5.40 -32.97 -26.33
C THR A 154 6.58 -33.75 -26.84
N ASP A 155 7.25 -33.28 -27.89
CA ASP A 155 8.53 -33.84 -28.39
C ASP A 155 9.71 -33.52 -27.45
N TRP A 156 9.55 -32.50 -26.59
CA TRP A 156 10.62 -32.02 -25.71
C TRP A 156 10.37 -32.35 -24.24
N VAL A 157 9.12 -32.18 -23.76
CA VAL A 157 8.79 -32.38 -22.35
C VAL A 157 7.38 -32.97 -22.21
N PRO A 158 7.12 -33.78 -21.18
CA PRO A 158 5.78 -34.24 -20.86
C PRO A 158 4.91 -33.04 -20.42
N VAL A 159 3.66 -33.03 -20.85
CA VAL A 159 2.69 -31.98 -20.54
C VAL A 159 1.45 -32.52 -19.85
N SER A 160 0.71 -31.64 -19.23
CA SER A 160 -0.62 -31.85 -18.64
C SER A 160 -1.50 -30.65 -18.97
N THR A 161 -2.74 -30.67 -18.53
CA THR A 161 -3.64 -29.51 -18.61
C THR A 161 -4.01 -29.00 -17.25
N ALA A 162 -4.15 -27.66 -17.14
CA ALA A 162 -4.74 -27.00 -15.97
C ALA A 162 -5.83 -26.05 -16.44
N ASP A 163 -6.75 -25.69 -15.53
CA ASP A 163 -7.78 -24.71 -15.81
C ASP A 163 -7.21 -23.30 -15.62
N ASP A 164 -7.39 -22.43 -16.61
CA ASP A 164 -7.16 -21.00 -16.47
C ASP A 164 -8.19 -20.44 -15.48
N LYS A 165 -7.73 -19.73 -14.46
CA LYS A 165 -8.61 -19.18 -13.41
C LYS A 165 -9.48 -18.01 -13.89
N GLU A 166 -9.07 -17.34 -14.97
CA GLU A 166 -9.75 -16.17 -15.51
C GLU A 166 -10.79 -16.57 -16.56
N THR A 167 -10.39 -17.47 -17.48
CA THR A 167 -11.26 -17.88 -18.61
C THR A 167 -12.00 -19.19 -18.35
N GLY A 168 -11.51 -20.02 -17.45
CA GLY A 168 -12.00 -21.39 -17.24
C GLY A 168 -11.62 -22.37 -18.34
N GLU A 169 -10.83 -21.94 -19.35
CA GLU A 169 -10.36 -22.79 -20.43
C GLU A 169 -9.18 -23.67 -20.02
N LYS A 170 -8.95 -24.75 -20.77
CA LYS A 170 -7.79 -25.64 -20.56
C LYS A 170 -6.54 -25.04 -21.20
N MET A 171 -5.47 -24.92 -20.40
CA MET A 171 -4.14 -24.52 -20.89
C MET A 171 -3.15 -25.68 -20.74
N LEU A 172 -2.18 -25.76 -21.65
CA LEU A 172 -1.06 -26.70 -21.52
C LEU A 172 -0.08 -26.25 -20.43
N VAL A 173 0.38 -27.24 -19.63
CA VAL A 173 1.34 -27.02 -18.53
C VAL A 173 2.41 -28.10 -18.62
N THR A 174 3.69 -27.71 -18.59
CA THR A 174 4.82 -28.64 -18.55
C THR A 174 4.80 -29.46 -17.27
N GLN A 175 5.38 -30.69 -17.29
CA GLN A 175 5.56 -31.49 -16.09
C GLN A 175 6.96 -31.31 -15.48
N TYR A 176 7.85 -30.58 -16.15
CA TYR A 176 9.13 -30.14 -15.60
C TYR A 176 8.99 -28.69 -15.10
N GLU A 177 9.50 -28.42 -13.88
CA GLU A 177 9.50 -27.08 -13.31
C GLU A 177 10.58 -26.18 -13.90
N GLY A 178 10.49 -24.86 -13.62
CA GLY A 178 11.38 -23.86 -14.19
C GLY A 178 12.88 -24.10 -13.95
N SER A 179 13.25 -24.75 -12.84
CA SER A 179 14.65 -25.05 -12.50
C SER A 179 15.28 -26.14 -13.40
N VAL A 180 14.45 -26.96 -14.04
CA VAL A 180 14.90 -28.12 -14.87
C VAL A 180 14.60 -27.90 -16.35
N ILE A 181 13.72 -27.00 -16.69
CA ILE A 181 13.23 -26.80 -18.06
C ILE A 181 14.36 -26.40 -19.03
N GLU A 182 15.33 -25.61 -18.56
CA GLU A 182 16.46 -25.17 -19.38
C GLU A 182 17.37 -26.34 -19.78
N ASP A 183 17.47 -27.38 -18.95
CA ASP A 183 18.27 -28.58 -19.24
C ASP A 183 17.72 -29.38 -20.43
N THR A 184 16.46 -29.17 -20.80
CA THR A 184 15.80 -29.76 -21.96
C THR A 184 16.09 -29.00 -23.27
N GLY A 185 16.76 -27.84 -23.20
CA GLY A 185 17.01 -26.95 -24.33
C GLY A 185 15.90 -25.94 -24.62
N LEU A 186 14.84 -25.90 -23.79
CA LEU A 186 13.76 -24.92 -23.89
C LEU A 186 14.11 -23.64 -23.13
N ILE A 187 13.64 -22.52 -23.64
CA ILE A 187 13.83 -21.19 -23.04
C ILE A 187 12.57 -20.79 -22.27
N LYS A 188 12.75 -20.44 -21.00
CA LYS A 188 11.71 -19.83 -20.18
C LYS A 188 11.58 -18.35 -20.52
N MET A 189 10.37 -17.92 -20.76
CA MET A 189 10.01 -16.50 -20.88
C MET A 189 9.04 -16.13 -19.77
N ASP A 190 9.39 -15.12 -18.97
CA ASP A 190 8.53 -14.64 -17.91
C ASP A 190 7.71 -13.45 -18.38
N PHE A 191 6.40 -13.66 -18.52
CA PHE A 191 5.41 -12.61 -18.83
C PHE A 191 4.85 -12.10 -17.51
N LEU A 192 5.48 -11.03 -16.99
CA LEU A 192 5.13 -10.48 -15.67
C LEU A 192 4.00 -9.46 -15.78
N GLY A 193 2.98 -9.57 -14.94
CA GLY A 193 1.98 -8.52 -14.76
C GLY A 193 2.47 -7.49 -13.75
N LEU A 194 2.70 -6.26 -14.18
CA LEU A 194 3.11 -5.15 -13.33
C LEU A 194 1.95 -4.16 -13.15
N LYS A 195 1.34 -4.19 -11.97
CA LYS A 195 0.20 -3.33 -11.58
C LYS A 195 0.47 -1.84 -11.81
N THR A 196 1.70 -1.40 -11.64
CA THR A 196 2.10 0.00 -11.85
C THR A 196 1.86 0.47 -13.28
N LEU A 197 2.07 -0.39 -14.29
CA LEU A 197 1.80 -0.04 -15.68
C LEU A 197 0.29 0.19 -15.93
N SER A 198 -0.57 -0.59 -15.28
CA SER A 198 -2.01 -0.36 -15.32
C SER A 198 -2.42 0.92 -14.59
N ILE A 199 -1.76 1.27 -13.47
CA ILE A 199 -1.98 2.55 -12.78
C ILE A 199 -1.62 3.73 -13.70
N ILE A 200 -0.47 3.69 -14.37
CA ILE A 200 -0.04 4.74 -15.32
C ILE A 200 -1.08 4.89 -16.45
N LYS A 201 -1.49 3.79 -17.05
CA LYS A 201 -2.49 3.78 -18.12
C LYS A 201 -3.82 4.39 -17.67
N GLU A 202 -4.32 3.98 -16.51
CA GLU A 202 -5.56 4.50 -15.94
C GLU A 202 -5.45 5.98 -15.56
N ALA A 203 -4.29 6.42 -15.04
CA ALA A 203 -4.04 7.83 -14.75
C ALA A 203 -4.08 8.69 -16.02
N ILE A 204 -3.50 8.23 -17.13
CA ILE A 204 -3.56 8.92 -18.44
C ILE A 204 -5.02 9.02 -18.94
N GLU A 205 -5.82 7.96 -18.77
CA GLU A 205 -7.24 7.99 -19.11
C GLU A 205 -8.00 9.00 -18.23
N ASN A 206 -7.72 9.03 -16.93
CA ASN A 206 -8.31 10.01 -16.01
C ASN A 206 -7.93 11.46 -16.41
N ILE A 207 -6.68 11.72 -16.79
CA ILE A 207 -6.22 13.04 -17.27
C ILE A 207 -6.96 13.46 -18.54
N LYS A 208 -7.12 12.51 -19.47
CA LYS A 208 -7.89 12.77 -20.69
C LYS A 208 -9.34 13.13 -20.38
N HIS A 209 -9.98 12.41 -19.44
CA HIS A 209 -11.38 12.65 -19.08
C HIS A 209 -11.57 13.95 -18.29
N SER A 210 -10.71 14.26 -17.33
CA SER A 210 -10.86 15.41 -16.44
C SER A 210 -10.38 16.72 -17.06
N LYS A 211 -9.29 16.66 -17.87
CA LYS A 211 -8.59 17.85 -18.40
C LYS A 211 -8.61 17.96 -19.94
N GLY A 212 -9.04 16.91 -20.64
CA GLY A 212 -9.01 16.86 -22.11
C GLY A 212 -7.58 16.77 -22.72
N ILE A 213 -6.56 16.46 -21.87
CA ILE A 213 -5.16 16.38 -22.29
C ILE A 213 -4.86 14.96 -22.78
N ILE A 214 -4.25 14.83 -23.94
CA ILE A 214 -3.70 13.56 -24.45
C ILE A 214 -2.22 13.57 -24.09
N LEU A 215 -1.84 12.80 -23.06
CA LEU A 215 -0.48 12.71 -22.56
C LEU A 215 0.22 11.47 -23.12
N ASP A 216 1.38 11.66 -23.79
CA ASP A 216 2.33 10.59 -24.05
C ASP A 216 3.33 10.50 -22.89
N ILE A 217 3.19 9.49 -22.08
CA ILE A 217 4.01 9.30 -20.87
C ILE A 217 5.48 8.95 -21.21
N ASP A 218 5.74 8.49 -22.40
CA ASP A 218 7.09 8.17 -22.87
C ASP A 218 7.87 9.40 -23.35
N GLU A 219 7.20 10.53 -23.57
CA GLU A 219 7.79 11.79 -24.05
C GLU A 219 7.82 12.88 -22.95
N VAL A 220 7.62 12.51 -21.68
CA VAL A 220 7.69 13.48 -20.57
C VAL A 220 9.12 13.94 -20.32
N ASP A 221 9.26 15.22 -19.92
CA ASP A 221 10.56 15.80 -19.62
C ASP A 221 11.18 15.16 -18.37
N ILE A 222 12.36 14.53 -18.56
CA ILE A 222 13.11 13.87 -17.48
C ILE A 222 13.73 14.87 -16.49
N SER A 223 13.69 16.16 -16.79
CA SER A 223 14.21 17.23 -15.95
C SER A 223 13.10 18.06 -15.28
N ASP A 224 11.85 17.57 -15.24
CA ASP A 224 10.69 18.27 -14.68
C ASP A 224 10.90 18.69 -13.22
N PRO A 225 10.97 20.00 -12.90
CA PRO A 225 11.27 20.46 -11.55
C PRO A 225 10.24 20.04 -10.48
N PRO A 226 8.91 20.06 -10.74
CA PRO A 226 7.91 19.55 -9.79
C PRO A 226 8.13 18.08 -9.38
N THR A 227 8.57 17.24 -10.33
CA THR A 227 8.88 15.83 -10.07
C THR A 227 10.05 15.67 -9.12
N TYR A 228 11.15 16.42 -9.32
CA TYR A 228 12.30 16.38 -8.41
C TYR A 228 11.98 17.00 -7.04
N ALA A 229 11.14 18.03 -6.99
CA ALA A 229 10.65 18.58 -5.73
C ALA A 229 9.87 17.52 -4.91
N LEU A 230 8.99 16.75 -5.56
CA LEU A 230 8.25 15.66 -4.93
C LEU A 230 9.19 14.60 -4.34
N TYR A 231 10.26 14.21 -5.05
CA TYR A 231 11.27 13.30 -4.54
C TYR A 231 12.03 13.89 -3.35
N SER A 232 12.50 15.14 -3.46
CA SER A 232 13.30 15.83 -2.41
C SER A 232 12.50 16.09 -1.13
N GLU A 233 11.19 16.29 -1.24
CA GLU A 233 10.28 16.40 -0.11
C GLU A 233 9.89 15.02 0.47
N GLY A 234 10.22 13.92 -0.22
CA GLY A 234 9.87 12.56 0.17
C GLY A 234 8.37 12.27 0.12
N ARG A 235 7.60 13.02 -0.68
CA ARG A 235 6.15 12.83 -0.86
C ARG A 235 5.84 11.74 -1.89
N THR A 236 6.45 10.56 -1.71
CA THR A 236 6.47 9.48 -2.70
C THR A 236 5.53 8.31 -2.38
N ILE A 237 4.57 8.49 -1.47
CA ILE A 237 3.52 7.49 -1.22
C ILE A 237 2.76 7.21 -2.52
N GLY A 238 2.58 5.93 -2.85
CA GLY A 238 1.93 5.47 -4.07
C GLY A 238 2.80 5.54 -5.33
N THR A 239 4.06 6.00 -5.27
CA THR A 239 4.99 5.96 -6.42
C THR A 239 5.73 4.63 -6.48
N PHE A 240 6.05 4.18 -7.68
CA PHE A 240 6.75 2.91 -7.89
C PHE A 240 8.16 2.93 -7.30
N GLN A 241 8.53 1.89 -6.55
CA GLN A 241 9.85 1.65 -5.93
C GLN A 241 10.28 2.64 -4.84
N PHE A 242 9.72 3.85 -4.74
CA PHE A 242 10.22 4.91 -3.88
C PHE A 242 9.29 5.25 -2.69
N GLU A 243 8.24 4.47 -2.44
CA GLU A 243 7.18 4.80 -1.47
C GLU A 243 7.45 4.41 -0.01
N SER A 244 8.45 3.55 0.28
CA SER A 244 8.70 3.09 1.64
C SER A 244 9.21 4.23 2.54
N ALA A 245 8.85 4.21 3.84
CA ALA A 245 9.27 5.24 4.80
C ALA A 245 10.79 5.41 4.89
N GLY A 246 11.55 4.31 4.80
CA GLY A 246 13.02 4.37 4.77
C GLY A 246 13.56 5.02 3.50
N MET A 247 12.97 4.73 2.34
CA MET A 247 13.33 5.38 1.08
C MET A 247 13.00 6.88 1.12
N GLN A 248 11.82 7.26 1.61
CA GLN A 248 11.42 8.66 1.76
C GLN A 248 12.39 9.46 2.64
N LYS A 249 12.90 8.85 3.72
CA LYS A 249 13.93 9.47 4.57
C LYS A 249 15.19 9.76 3.76
N TYR A 250 15.72 8.77 3.04
CA TYR A 250 16.92 8.96 2.23
C TYR A 250 16.73 9.94 1.07
N LEU A 251 15.54 9.99 0.46
CA LEU A 251 15.23 10.96 -0.59
C LEU A 251 15.29 12.40 -0.09
N ARG A 252 14.77 12.67 1.12
CA ARG A 252 14.88 14.00 1.76
C ARG A 252 16.32 14.41 2.06
N GLU A 253 17.18 13.45 2.41
CA GLU A 253 18.60 13.70 2.66
C GLU A 253 19.42 13.85 1.37
N LEU A 254 19.04 13.11 0.31
CA LEU A 254 19.72 13.09 -0.98
C LEU A 254 19.38 14.32 -1.84
N GLU A 255 18.13 14.80 -1.77
CA GLU A 255 17.61 15.86 -2.65
C GLU A 255 17.94 15.55 -4.12
N PRO A 256 17.33 14.51 -4.72
CA PRO A 256 17.65 14.10 -6.08
C PRO A 256 17.49 15.26 -7.05
N SER A 257 18.47 15.44 -7.93
CA SER A 257 18.51 16.53 -8.92
C SER A 257 18.72 16.03 -10.36
N THR A 258 19.09 14.76 -10.50
CA THR A 258 19.34 14.11 -11.79
C THR A 258 18.69 12.72 -11.83
N PHE A 259 18.46 12.21 -13.03
CA PHE A 259 17.92 10.87 -13.19
C PHE A 259 18.89 9.79 -12.71
N GLU A 260 20.20 10.04 -12.83
CA GLU A 260 21.27 9.18 -12.32
C GLU A 260 21.18 8.96 -10.80
N ASP A 261 20.78 9.99 -10.04
CA ASP A 261 20.53 9.87 -8.59
C ASP A 261 19.43 8.84 -8.30
N LEU A 262 18.35 8.85 -9.09
CA LEU A 262 17.25 7.89 -8.94
C LEU A 262 17.68 6.47 -9.31
N ILE A 263 18.46 6.31 -10.40
CA ILE A 263 19.03 5.02 -10.81
C ILE A 263 19.91 4.45 -9.69
N ALA A 264 20.77 5.28 -9.11
CA ALA A 264 21.66 4.87 -8.02
C ALA A 264 20.88 4.49 -6.76
N MET A 265 19.88 5.26 -6.37
CA MET A 265 19.05 4.94 -5.20
C MET A 265 18.25 3.65 -5.37
N ASN A 266 17.72 3.40 -6.55
CA ASN A 266 17.02 2.14 -6.87
C ASN A 266 17.98 0.91 -6.74
N ALA A 267 19.24 1.10 -7.09
CA ALA A 267 20.27 0.06 -6.95
C ALA A 267 20.76 -0.10 -5.50
N LEU A 268 20.90 0.99 -4.73
CA LEU A 268 21.49 1.01 -3.39
C LEU A 268 20.49 0.64 -2.28
N TYR A 269 19.21 0.98 -2.44
CA TYR A 269 18.22 0.77 -1.38
C TYR A 269 17.81 -0.72 -1.28
N ARG A 270 18.70 -1.55 -0.75
CA ARG A 270 18.52 -3.00 -0.53
C ARG A 270 19.41 -3.45 0.63
N PRO A 271 19.06 -4.52 1.36
CA PRO A 271 19.92 -5.07 2.39
C PRO A 271 21.35 -5.35 1.86
N GLY A 272 22.33 -4.73 2.50
CA GLY A 272 23.75 -4.75 2.12
C GLY A 272 24.21 -3.43 1.51
N PRO A 273 23.81 -3.05 0.28
CA PRO A 273 24.25 -1.79 -0.32
C PRO A 273 23.75 -0.52 0.39
N MET A 274 22.70 -0.62 1.18
CA MET A 274 22.16 0.50 1.97
C MET A 274 23.21 1.18 2.86
N ASP A 275 24.23 0.45 3.28
CA ASP A 275 25.31 0.99 4.12
C ASP A 275 26.14 2.07 3.40
N TYR A 276 26.12 2.10 2.07
CA TYR A 276 26.81 3.10 1.25
C TYR A 276 25.97 4.36 0.96
N ILE A 277 24.67 4.36 1.26
CA ILE A 277 23.79 5.51 0.99
C ILE A 277 24.25 6.78 1.72
N PRO A 278 24.65 6.75 3.01
CA PRO A 278 25.14 7.95 3.68
C PRO A 278 26.38 8.55 2.99
N ASP A 279 27.34 7.71 2.58
CA ASP A 279 28.52 8.17 1.84
C ASP A 279 28.18 8.75 0.46
N PHE A 280 27.23 8.14 -0.23
CA PHE A 280 26.72 8.64 -1.52
C PHE A 280 26.11 10.04 -1.37
N ILE A 281 25.28 10.24 -0.35
CA ILE A 281 24.65 11.53 -0.02
C ILE A 281 25.70 12.57 0.36
N ASP A 282 26.65 12.22 1.25
CA ASP A 282 27.69 13.13 1.71
C ASP A 282 28.59 13.60 0.56
N ARG A 283 28.95 12.71 -0.37
CA ARG A 283 29.75 13.05 -1.56
C ARG A 283 28.98 13.91 -2.54
N LYS A 284 27.71 13.63 -2.78
CA LYS A 284 26.84 14.47 -3.61
C LYS A 284 26.80 15.92 -3.12
N HIS A 285 26.61 16.11 -1.81
CA HIS A 285 26.52 17.44 -1.20
C HIS A 285 27.86 18.07 -0.87
N GLY A 286 28.98 17.45 -1.26
CA GLY A 286 30.33 17.99 -1.01
C GLY A 286 30.77 17.93 0.46
N ARG A 287 30.04 17.22 1.32
CA ARG A 287 30.42 17.02 2.73
C ARG A 287 31.60 16.06 2.89
N LYS A 288 31.77 15.14 1.93
CA LYS A 288 32.94 14.27 1.77
C LYS A 288 33.55 14.47 0.40
N PRO A 289 34.89 14.38 0.23
CA PRO A 289 35.53 14.45 -1.07
C PRO A 289 35.17 13.24 -1.94
N ILE A 290 35.05 13.45 -3.24
CA ILE A 290 34.95 12.37 -4.21
C ILE A 290 36.36 11.92 -4.51
N GLU A 291 36.67 10.68 -4.18
CA GLU A 291 38.00 10.07 -4.38
C GLU A 291 37.93 8.90 -5.34
N TYR A 292 38.98 8.79 -6.18
CA TYR A 292 39.17 7.68 -7.10
C TYR A 292 40.51 7.03 -6.80
N ASP A 293 40.55 5.71 -6.62
CA ASP A 293 41.78 4.98 -6.34
C ASP A 293 42.84 5.17 -7.45
N ILE A 294 42.36 5.29 -8.70
CA ILE A 294 43.17 5.66 -9.87
C ILE A 294 42.36 6.75 -10.61
N PRO A 295 42.95 7.93 -10.94
CA PRO A 295 42.21 9.05 -11.51
C PRO A 295 41.37 8.72 -12.75
N ILE A 296 41.84 7.81 -13.60
CA ILE A 296 41.12 7.39 -14.82
C ILE A 296 39.76 6.70 -14.51
N MET A 297 39.55 6.21 -13.28
CA MET A 297 38.28 5.59 -12.86
C MET A 297 37.13 6.59 -12.82
N GLU A 298 37.42 7.90 -12.71
CA GLU A 298 36.44 8.97 -12.80
C GLU A 298 35.50 8.79 -14.00
N LYS A 299 36.03 8.32 -15.12
CA LYS A 299 35.29 8.11 -16.36
C LYS A 299 34.00 7.32 -16.18
N TYR A 300 33.99 6.33 -15.28
CA TYR A 300 32.84 5.43 -15.05
C TYR A 300 32.23 5.51 -13.65
N LEU A 301 32.87 6.27 -12.73
CA LEU A 301 32.39 6.43 -11.35
C LEU A 301 31.88 7.84 -11.04
N LYS A 302 31.98 8.78 -12.00
CA LYS A 302 31.56 10.17 -11.79
C LYS A 302 30.08 10.28 -11.39
N ASP A 303 29.18 9.58 -12.12
CA ASP A 303 27.74 9.61 -11.89
C ASP A 303 27.30 8.95 -10.59
N THR A 304 28.20 8.21 -9.96
CA THR A 304 27.99 7.57 -8.66
C THR A 304 28.91 8.11 -7.56
N TYR A 305 29.43 9.33 -7.76
CA TYR A 305 30.28 10.06 -6.81
C TYR A 305 31.47 9.24 -6.29
N GLY A 306 32.10 8.47 -7.20
CA GLY A 306 33.26 7.63 -6.88
C GLY A 306 32.91 6.30 -6.17
N ILE A 307 31.63 5.96 -6.03
CA ILE A 307 31.20 4.69 -5.43
C ILE A 307 30.85 3.70 -6.54
N THR A 308 31.37 2.47 -6.45
CA THR A 308 30.94 1.39 -7.33
C THR A 308 29.54 0.92 -6.92
N VAL A 309 28.56 1.03 -7.82
CA VAL A 309 27.14 0.67 -7.60
C VAL A 309 26.70 -0.45 -8.55
N TYR A 310 27.19 -0.42 -9.80
CA TYR A 310 26.69 -1.27 -10.86
C TYR A 310 27.70 -2.36 -11.28
N GLN A 311 27.18 -3.51 -11.70
CA GLN A 311 27.97 -4.59 -12.29
C GLN A 311 28.73 -4.12 -13.55
N GLU A 312 28.07 -3.26 -14.33
CA GLU A 312 28.63 -2.68 -15.54
C GLU A 312 29.85 -1.80 -15.27
N GLN A 313 29.92 -1.11 -14.13
CA GLN A 313 31.10 -0.35 -13.74
C GLN A 313 32.31 -1.27 -13.52
N VAL A 314 32.13 -2.42 -12.88
CA VAL A 314 33.21 -3.43 -12.73
C VAL A 314 33.66 -3.96 -14.08
N MET A 315 32.74 -4.25 -15.01
CA MET A 315 33.05 -4.68 -16.36
C MET A 315 33.87 -3.62 -17.12
N LEU A 316 33.42 -2.37 -17.10
CA LEU A 316 34.09 -1.27 -17.79
C LEU A 316 35.47 -0.95 -17.19
N LEU A 317 35.55 -0.93 -15.85
CA LEU A 317 36.81 -0.68 -15.14
C LEU A 317 37.83 -1.80 -15.34
N SER A 318 37.42 -3.07 -15.38
CA SER A 318 38.35 -4.18 -15.66
C SER A 318 38.95 -4.10 -17.08
N ARG A 319 38.16 -3.61 -18.04
CA ARG A 319 38.63 -3.34 -19.41
C ARG A 319 39.56 -2.12 -19.45
N LEU A 320 39.18 -1.04 -18.76
CA LEU A 320 39.94 0.21 -18.75
C LEU A 320 41.29 0.08 -18.04
N LEU A 321 41.32 -0.61 -16.91
CA LEU A 321 42.51 -0.70 -16.06
C LEU A 321 43.47 -1.83 -16.50
N ALA A 322 42.93 -2.97 -16.98
CA ALA A 322 43.70 -4.19 -17.16
C ALA A 322 43.50 -4.88 -18.53
N ASP A 323 42.95 -4.17 -19.53
CA ASP A 323 42.68 -4.63 -20.89
C ASP A 323 41.91 -5.96 -20.98
N PHE A 324 40.97 -6.18 -20.05
CA PHE A 324 40.06 -7.33 -20.16
C PHE A 324 39.26 -7.25 -21.45
N THR A 325 39.11 -8.39 -22.12
CA THR A 325 38.17 -8.47 -23.25
C THR A 325 36.71 -8.36 -22.78
N ARG A 326 35.77 -8.19 -23.70
CA ARG A 326 34.34 -8.16 -23.41
C ARG A 326 33.86 -9.43 -22.74
N GLY A 327 34.29 -10.59 -23.24
CA GLY A 327 33.99 -11.91 -22.68
C GLY A 327 34.56 -12.10 -21.28
N GLU A 328 35.80 -11.67 -21.05
CA GLU A 328 36.44 -11.76 -19.73
C GLU A 328 35.79 -10.85 -18.69
N SER A 329 35.42 -9.64 -19.08
CA SER A 329 34.70 -8.74 -18.16
C SER A 329 33.31 -9.29 -17.77
N ASP A 330 32.58 -9.95 -18.69
CA ASP A 330 31.33 -10.63 -18.37
C ASP A 330 31.55 -11.89 -17.51
N ALA A 331 32.63 -12.65 -17.77
CA ALA A 331 33.00 -13.80 -16.94
C ALA A 331 33.35 -13.35 -15.50
N LEU A 332 34.06 -12.22 -15.33
CA LEU A 332 34.36 -11.61 -14.03
C LEU A 332 33.08 -11.25 -13.29
N ARG A 333 32.15 -10.54 -13.94
CA ARG A 333 30.84 -10.20 -13.38
C ARG A 333 30.07 -11.44 -12.90
N LYS A 334 30.03 -12.51 -13.71
CA LYS A 334 29.35 -13.77 -13.35
C LYS A 334 30.05 -14.47 -12.17
N ALA A 335 31.38 -14.50 -12.16
CA ALA A 335 32.15 -15.10 -11.08
C ALA A 335 31.91 -14.36 -9.75
N MET A 336 31.87 -13.03 -9.80
CA MET A 336 31.55 -12.18 -8.65
C MET A 336 30.12 -12.42 -8.16
N GLY A 337 29.11 -12.28 -9.03
CA GLY A 337 27.70 -12.41 -8.68
C GLY A 337 27.34 -13.79 -8.10
N LYS A 338 27.96 -14.85 -8.56
CA LYS A 338 27.78 -16.24 -8.07
C LYS A 338 28.78 -16.65 -6.99
N LYS A 339 29.71 -15.76 -6.58
CA LYS A 339 30.76 -15.99 -5.57
C LYS A 339 31.61 -17.21 -5.90
N LEU A 340 32.01 -17.38 -7.17
CA LEU A 340 32.82 -18.51 -7.65
C LEU A 340 34.28 -18.23 -7.37
N ARG A 341 34.77 -18.55 -6.16
CA ARG A 341 36.10 -18.24 -5.68
C ARG A 341 37.19 -18.77 -6.62
N ASP A 342 37.11 -20.01 -7.06
CA ASP A 342 38.11 -20.62 -7.98
C ASP A 342 38.30 -19.82 -9.26
N LYS A 343 37.21 -19.26 -9.81
CA LYS A 343 37.29 -18.43 -11.01
C LYS A 343 37.85 -17.03 -10.71
N LEU A 344 37.52 -16.45 -9.57
CA LEU A 344 38.07 -15.17 -9.13
C LEU A 344 39.57 -15.26 -8.89
N ASP A 345 40.03 -16.33 -8.23
CA ASP A 345 41.45 -16.59 -7.98
C ASP A 345 42.27 -16.76 -9.28
N HIS A 346 41.66 -17.32 -10.33
CA HIS A 346 42.28 -17.39 -11.65
C HIS A 346 42.31 -16.03 -12.37
N MET A 347 41.33 -15.18 -12.19
CA MET A 347 41.24 -13.89 -12.88
C MET A 347 42.05 -12.78 -12.22
N LYS A 348 42.28 -12.84 -10.92
CA LYS A 348 43.01 -11.84 -10.15
C LYS A 348 44.46 -11.61 -10.67
N PRO A 349 45.28 -12.63 -10.88
CA PRO A 349 46.65 -12.42 -11.41
C PRO A 349 46.64 -11.72 -12.76
N LYS A 350 45.68 -12.03 -13.63
CA LYS A 350 45.54 -11.40 -14.94
C LYS A 350 45.21 -9.91 -14.81
N PHE A 351 44.28 -9.55 -13.89
CA PHE A 351 43.91 -8.17 -13.60
C PHE A 351 45.13 -7.36 -13.10
N ILE A 352 45.87 -7.90 -12.13
CA ILE A 352 47.05 -7.23 -11.59
C ILE A 352 48.14 -7.05 -12.65
N GLU A 353 48.42 -8.07 -13.45
CA GLU A 353 49.45 -8.03 -14.51
C GLU A 353 49.06 -7.08 -15.64
N GLY A 354 47.76 -7.09 -16.07
CA GLY A 354 47.27 -6.17 -17.09
C GLY A 354 47.36 -4.73 -16.62
N GLY A 355 46.90 -4.46 -15.38
CA GLY A 355 46.96 -3.13 -14.80
C GLY A 355 48.38 -2.61 -14.59
N ARG A 356 49.31 -3.50 -14.19
CA ARG A 356 50.75 -3.17 -14.10
C ARG A 356 51.32 -2.77 -15.46
N LYS A 357 50.96 -3.46 -16.52
CA LYS A 357 51.38 -3.12 -17.91
C LYS A 357 50.87 -1.73 -18.34
N ASN A 358 49.70 -1.36 -17.84
CA ASN A 358 49.10 -0.05 -18.09
C ASN A 358 49.62 1.04 -17.14
N GLY A 359 50.65 0.76 -16.32
CA GLY A 359 51.35 1.73 -15.51
C GLY A 359 50.68 1.97 -14.13
N HIS A 360 49.77 1.11 -13.71
CA HIS A 360 49.10 1.24 -12.40
C HIS A 360 49.88 0.51 -11.28
N ASP A 361 49.84 1.05 -10.04
CA ASP A 361 50.45 0.44 -8.89
C ASP A 361 49.78 -0.89 -8.52
N PRO A 362 50.47 -2.00 -8.45
CA PRO A 362 49.94 -3.31 -8.08
C PRO A 362 49.19 -3.31 -6.72
N LYS A 363 49.65 -2.55 -5.74
CA LYS A 363 49.00 -2.45 -4.43
C LYS A 363 47.63 -1.80 -4.53
N VAL A 364 47.47 -0.76 -5.36
CA VAL A 364 46.22 -0.12 -5.62
C VAL A 364 45.24 -1.04 -6.37
N LEU A 365 45.77 -1.80 -7.37
CA LEU A 365 44.98 -2.80 -8.08
C LEU A 365 44.50 -3.94 -7.16
N GLU A 366 45.34 -4.40 -6.22
CA GLU A 366 44.93 -5.39 -5.21
C GLU A 366 43.82 -4.86 -4.29
N LYS A 367 43.91 -3.60 -3.88
CA LYS A 367 42.87 -2.94 -3.12
C LYS A 367 41.55 -2.90 -3.89
N ILE A 368 41.57 -2.43 -5.15
CA ILE A 368 40.42 -2.37 -6.04
C ILE A 368 39.77 -3.76 -6.18
N TRP A 369 40.57 -4.80 -6.43
CA TRP A 369 40.09 -6.18 -6.54
C TRP A 369 39.42 -6.66 -5.25
N THR A 370 40.01 -6.40 -4.11
CA THR A 370 39.48 -6.78 -2.79
C THR A 370 38.17 -6.05 -2.49
N ASP A 371 38.07 -4.77 -2.88
CA ASP A 371 36.84 -4.00 -2.74
C ASP A 371 35.74 -4.53 -3.67
N TRP A 372 36.09 -4.94 -4.90
CA TRP A 372 35.16 -5.60 -5.81
C TRP A 372 34.68 -6.96 -5.29
N GLU A 373 35.53 -7.76 -4.64
CA GLU A 373 35.11 -9.04 -4.02
C GLU A 373 34.08 -8.84 -2.91
N LYS A 374 34.26 -7.81 -2.10
CA LYS A 374 33.26 -7.41 -1.09
C LYS A 374 31.98 -6.93 -1.74
N PHE A 375 32.12 -6.08 -2.75
CA PHE A 375 31.04 -5.46 -3.50
C PHE A 375 30.24 -6.47 -4.36
N ALA A 376 30.88 -7.56 -4.78
CA ALA A 376 30.29 -8.56 -5.69
C ALA A 376 28.94 -9.14 -5.22
N SER A 377 28.71 -9.18 -3.89
CA SER A 377 27.45 -9.64 -3.33
C SER A 377 26.32 -8.61 -3.43
N TYR A 378 26.61 -7.36 -3.81
CA TYR A 378 25.71 -6.22 -3.76
C TYR A 378 25.52 -5.52 -5.10
N ALA A 379 26.40 -5.76 -6.08
CA ALA A 379 26.38 -5.15 -7.39
C ALA A 379 25.05 -5.34 -8.11
N PHE A 380 24.51 -4.26 -8.68
CA PHE A 380 23.23 -4.28 -9.37
C PHE A 380 23.38 -4.11 -10.88
N ASN A 381 22.41 -4.60 -11.64
CA ASN A 381 22.34 -4.36 -13.08
C ASN A 381 21.89 -2.91 -13.35
N LYS A 382 22.75 -2.11 -14.00
CA LYS A 382 22.45 -0.71 -14.32
C LYS A 382 21.25 -0.59 -15.25
N SER A 383 21.14 -1.45 -16.28
CA SER A 383 20.03 -1.41 -17.22
C SER A 383 18.69 -1.67 -16.55
N HIS A 384 18.60 -2.66 -15.65
CA HIS A 384 17.40 -2.90 -14.85
C HIS A 384 17.07 -1.69 -13.96
N ALA A 385 18.07 -1.17 -13.22
CA ALA A 385 17.87 0.02 -12.38
C ALA A 385 17.38 1.23 -13.19
N THR A 386 17.92 1.43 -14.40
CA THR A 386 17.53 2.53 -15.30
C THR A 386 16.08 2.38 -15.75
N CYS A 387 15.67 1.20 -16.23
CA CYS A 387 14.30 0.97 -16.69
C CYS A 387 13.27 1.10 -15.57
N TYR A 388 13.56 0.55 -14.39
CA TYR A 388 12.69 0.66 -13.23
C TYR A 388 12.63 2.09 -12.66
N SER A 389 13.75 2.82 -12.72
CA SER A 389 13.76 4.25 -12.37
C SER A 389 12.97 5.11 -13.35
N TRP A 390 12.91 4.70 -14.63
CA TRP A 390 12.08 5.37 -15.62
C TRP A 390 10.58 5.21 -15.31
N VAL A 391 10.13 4.00 -15.01
CA VAL A 391 8.74 3.76 -14.57
C VAL A 391 8.46 4.50 -13.26
N ALA A 392 9.42 4.50 -12.32
CA ALA A 392 9.30 5.27 -11.08
C ALA A 392 9.16 6.78 -11.34
N TYR A 393 9.97 7.32 -12.26
CA TYR A 393 9.90 8.72 -12.67
C TYR A 393 8.55 9.05 -13.30
N GLN A 394 8.04 8.20 -14.20
CA GLN A 394 6.70 8.37 -14.79
C GLN A 394 5.61 8.44 -13.72
N THR A 395 5.67 7.58 -12.69
CA THR A 395 4.70 7.60 -11.59
C THR A 395 4.81 8.87 -10.75
N ALA A 396 6.03 9.33 -10.48
CA ALA A 396 6.28 10.56 -9.75
C ALA A 396 5.87 11.81 -10.55
N PHE A 397 6.13 11.83 -11.87
CA PHE A 397 5.69 12.89 -12.78
C PHE A 397 4.16 13.01 -12.78
N LEU A 398 3.45 11.89 -12.91
CA LEU A 398 2.00 11.88 -12.84
C LEU A 398 1.49 12.39 -11.49
N LYS A 399 2.09 11.96 -10.38
CA LYS A 399 1.72 12.42 -9.04
C LYS A 399 2.02 13.90 -8.83
N ALA A 400 3.14 14.42 -9.35
CA ALA A 400 3.54 15.82 -9.20
C ALA A 400 2.67 16.77 -10.02
N ASN A 401 2.35 16.39 -11.27
CA ASN A 401 1.66 17.26 -12.22
C ASN A 401 0.15 17.01 -12.31
N TYR A 402 -0.32 15.79 -11.99
CA TYR A 402 -1.72 15.35 -12.06
C TYR A 402 -2.10 14.54 -10.82
N PRO A 403 -1.95 15.09 -9.61
CA PRO A 403 -2.04 14.33 -8.37
C PRO A 403 -3.41 13.69 -8.14
N ALA A 404 -4.51 14.37 -8.46
CA ALA A 404 -5.86 13.81 -8.28
C ALA A 404 -6.10 12.60 -9.19
N GLU A 405 -5.74 12.72 -10.47
CA GLU A 405 -5.91 11.69 -11.48
C GLU A 405 -5.05 10.46 -11.20
N TYR A 406 -3.80 10.68 -10.76
CA TYR A 406 -2.88 9.62 -10.38
C TYR A 406 -3.33 8.87 -9.12
N MET A 407 -3.73 9.62 -8.08
CA MET A 407 -4.20 9.02 -6.83
C MET A 407 -5.53 8.26 -7.03
N ALA A 408 -6.44 8.76 -7.86
CA ALA A 408 -7.66 8.05 -8.23
C ALA A 408 -7.36 6.73 -8.94
N ALA A 409 -6.41 6.70 -9.89
CA ALA A 409 -5.96 5.48 -10.56
C ALA A 409 -5.33 4.49 -9.57
N THR A 410 -4.49 4.97 -8.66
CA THR A 410 -3.85 4.13 -7.64
C THR A 410 -4.87 3.52 -6.67
N MET A 411 -5.87 4.30 -6.22
CA MET A 411 -6.97 3.80 -5.40
C MET A 411 -7.80 2.76 -6.13
N SER A 412 -8.11 2.97 -7.41
CA SER A 412 -8.86 2.04 -8.26
C SER A 412 -8.22 0.66 -8.32
N ARG A 413 -6.89 0.61 -8.40
CA ARG A 413 -6.13 -0.65 -8.43
C ARG A 413 -5.93 -1.30 -7.06
N ASN A 414 -6.29 -0.60 -6.00
CA ASN A 414 -6.24 -1.09 -4.62
C ASN A 414 -7.63 -1.27 -4.00
N ILE A 415 -8.69 -1.35 -4.80
CA ILE A 415 -10.10 -1.35 -4.37
C ILE A 415 -10.43 -2.45 -3.33
N SER A 416 -9.75 -3.59 -3.39
CA SER A 416 -9.91 -4.71 -2.44
C SER A 416 -9.07 -4.57 -1.17
N ASN A 417 -8.16 -3.58 -1.10
CA ASN A 417 -7.26 -3.34 0.04
C ASN A 417 -7.60 -2.01 0.73
N ILE A 418 -8.51 -2.09 1.70
CA ILE A 418 -9.04 -0.91 2.37
C ILE A 418 -7.96 -0.13 3.13
N THR A 419 -6.98 -0.81 3.71
CA THR A 419 -5.86 -0.18 4.42
C THR A 419 -5.03 0.70 3.48
N GLU A 420 -4.77 0.21 2.27
CA GLU A 420 -4.03 0.98 1.27
C GLU A 420 -4.85 2.16 0.74
N ILE A 421 -6.17 1.98 0.54
CA ILE A 421 -7.06 3.08 0.16
C ILE A 421 -7.04 4.18 1.22
N THR A 422 -7.14 3.85 2.51
CA THR A 422 -7.09 4.83 3.60
C THR A 422 -5.78 5.62 3.58
N LYS A 423 -4.64 4.95 3.45
CA LYS A 423 -3.32 5.59 3.34
C LYS A 423 -3.24 6.56 2.14
N LEU A 424 -3.79 6.16 0.99
CA LEU A 424 -3.82 7.00 -0.21
C LEU A 424 -4.78 8.20 -0.08
N MET A 425 -5.90 8.04 0.65
CA MET A 425 -6.81 9.14 0.96
C MET A 425 -6.16 10.17 1.89
N ASP A 426 -5.44 9.72 2.91
CA ASP A 426 -4.72 10.60 3.83
C ASP A 426 -3.62 11.37 3.11
N GLU A 427 -2.87 10.72 2.22
CA GLU A 427 -1.89 11.37 1.35
C GLU A 427 -2.53 12.42 0.43
N SER A 428 -3.67 12.09 -0.19
CA SER A 428 -4.43 13.04 -1.03
C SER A 428 -4.89 14.25 -0.25
N LYS A 429 -5.43 14.03 0.96
CA LYS A 429 -5.87 15.10 1.86
C LYS A 429 -4.73 16.00 2.31
N ALA A 430 -3.55 15.43 2.60
CA ALA A 430 -2.34 16.19 2.95
C ALA A 430 -1.86 17.10 1.81
N THR A 431 -2.17 16.76 0.56
CA THR A 431 -1.88 17.57 -0.63
C THR A 431 -3.05 18.46 -1.09
N GLY A 432 -4.09 18.60 -0.26
CA GLY A 432 -5.25 19.45 -0.53
C GLY A 432 -6.30 18.84 -1.46
N ILE A 433 -6.21 17.56 -1.80
CA ILE A 433 -7.17 16.85 -2.66
C ILE A 433 -8.16 16.08 -1.79
N MET A 434 -9.44 16.42 -1.94
CA MET A 434 -10.51 15.75 -1.18
C MET A 434 -10.97 14.48 -1.90
N THR A 435 -11.13 13.41 -1.12
CA THR A 435 -11.84 12.20 -1.58
C THR A 435 -13.28 12.27 -1.08
N LYS A 436 -14.23 12.34 -2.02
CA LYS A 436 -15.67 12.42 -1.75
C LYS A 436 -16.35 11.08 -1.88
N GLY A 437 -17.46 10.90 -1.20
CA GLY A 437 -18.31 9.72 -1.27
C GLY A 437 -18.83 9.44 -2.70
N PRO A 438 -19.42 8.25 -2.93
CA PRO A 438 -20.01 7.91 -4.21
C PRO A 438 -21.21 8.83 -4.54
N ASP A 439 -21.44 9.05 -5.83
CA ASP A 439 -22.56 9.84 -6.34
C ASP A 439 -22.99 9.31 -7.70
N VAL A 440 -24.27 9.04 -7.91
CA VAL A 440 -24.77 8.47 -9.18
C VAL A 440 -24.59 9.41 -10.39
N ASN A 441 -24.45 10.71 -10.14
CA ASN A 441 -24.24 11.71 -11.19
C ASN A 441 -22.76 12.02 -11.46
N GLU A 442 -21.86 11.81 -10.48
CA GLU A 442 -20.45 12.15 -10.65
C GLU A 442 -19.53 10.92 -10.71
N SER A 443 -19.85 9.84 -9.97
CA SER A 443 -18.97 8.65 -9.90
C SER A 443 -19.02 7.81 -11.17
N TYR A 444 -17.92 7.08 -11.39
CA TYR A 444 -17.79 6.01 -12.38
C TYR A 444 -17.65 4.64 -11.70
N LEU A 445 -17.38 3.60 -12.47
CA LEU A 445 -17.15 2.25 -11.91
C LEU A 445 -15.99 2.24 -10.91
N LYS A 446 -14.90 2.91 -11.28
CA LYS A 446 -13.69 3.07 -10.48
C LYS A 446 -13.61 4.46 -9.85
N PHE A 447 -12.59 4.70 -9.02
CA PHE A 447 -12.29 6.05 -8.56
C PHE A 447 -12.00 6.96 -9.76
N SER A 448 -12.50 8.18 -9.71
CA SER A 448 -12.38 9.15 -10.81
C SER A 448 -12.24 10.56 -10.25
N VAL A 449 -11.93 11.51 -11.11
CA VAL A 449 -11.81 12.93 -10.74
C VAL A 449 -13.01 13.69 -11.29
N ASN A 450 -13.71 14.43 -10.43
CA ASN A 450 -14.83 15.26 -10.83
C ASN A 450 -14.37 16.59 -11.47
N ARG A 451 -15.31 17.38 -11.99
CA ARG A 451 -15.02 18.69 -12.61
C ARG A 451 -14.38 19.72 -11.69
N LYS A 452 -14.46 19.53 -10.36
CA LYS A 452 -13.86 20.40 -9.34
C LYS A 452 -12.44 19.99 -8.94
N GLY A 453 -11.95 18.86 -9.46
CA GLY A 453 -10.63 18.32 -9.12
C GLY A 453 -10.62 17.40 -7.89
N ASP A 454 -11.78 17.09 -7.29
CA ASP A 454 -11.88 16.14 -6.17
C ASP A 454 -11.94 14.70 -6.70
N ILE A 455 -11.39 13.76 -5.93
CA ILE A 455 -11.52 12.33 -6.19
C ILE A 455 -12.92 11.86 -5.75
N ARG A 456 -13.63 11.17 -6.62
CA ARG A 456 -14.90 10.49 -6.31
C ARG A 456 -14.71 9.01 -6.09
N PHE A 457 -15.36 8.50 -5.06
CA PHE A 457 -15.39 7.06 -4.76
C PHE A 457 -16.14 6.31 -5.87
N GLY A 458 -15.57 5.22 -6.37
CA GLY A 458 -16.15 4.43 -7.45
C GLY A 458 -17.40 3.67 -7.00
N LEU A 459 -18.44 3.63 -7.83
CA LEU A 459 -19.67 2.88 -7.54
C LEU A 459 -19.42 1.36 -7.42
N GLY A 460 -18.44 0.83 -8.17
CA GLY A 460 -18.05 -0.58 -8.13
C GLY A 460 -17.31 -0.98 -6.83
N ALA A 461 -16.85 -0.01 -6.04
CA ALA A 461 -16.25 -0.27 -4.73
C ALA A 461 -17.30 -0.47 -3.61
N ILE A 462 -18.57 -0.19 -3.88
CA ILE A 462 -19.66 -0.37 -2.92
C ILE A 462 -20.03 -1.86 -2.85
N LYS A 463 -19.93 -2.46 -1.69
CA LYS A 463 -20.23 -3.87 -1.46
C LYS A 463 -21.66 -4.22 -1.90
N GLY A 464 -21.78 -5.22 -2.75
CA GLY A 464 -23.06 -5.70 -3.26
C GLY A 464 -23.68 -4.83 -4.36
N VAL A 465 -22.92 -3.89 -4.92
CA VAL A 465 -23.26 -3.20 -6.18
C VAL A 465 -22.42 -3.80 -7.28
N GLY A 466 -23.04 -4.61 -8.15
CA GLY A 466 -22.36 -5.34 -9.22
C GLY A 466 -22.00 -4.43 -10.40
N GLU A 467 -20.98 -4.82 -11.17
CA GLU A 467 -20.53 -4.09 -12.36
C GLU A 467 -21.64 -3.84 -13.37
N SER A 468 -22.52 -4.83 -13.61
CA SER A 468 -23.67 -4.67 -14.51
C SER A 468 -24.65 -3.58 -14.07
N ALA A 469 -24.85 -3.42 -12.75
CA ALA A 469 -25.69 -2.36 -12.21
C ALA A 469 -25.05 -0.99 -12.44
N VAL A 470 -23.74 -0.87 -12.16
CA VAL A 470 -22.99 0.36 -12.39
C VAL A 470 -22.97 0.72 -13.86
N GLN A 471 -22.68 -0.24 -14.75
CA GLN A 471 -22.68 -0.01 -16.19
C GLN A 471 -24.02 0.53 -16.68
N SER A 472 -25.14 -0.04 -16.22
CA SER A 472 -26.48 0.45 -16.53
C SER A 472 -26.71 1.90 -16.12
N ILE A 473 -26.19 2.30 -14.93
CA ILE A 473 -26.29 3.68 -14.45
C ILE A 473 -25.47 4.63 -15.34
N LEU A 474 -24.24 4.23 -15.70
CA LEU A 474 -23.33 5.06 -16.49
C LEU A 474 -23.84 5.24 -17.93
N GLU A 475 -24.21 4.16 -18.61
CA GLU A 475 -24.73 4.22 -19.99
C GLU A 475 -25.97 5.09 -20.12
N GLU A 476 -26.88 4.99 -19.14
CA GLU A 476 -28.10 5.79 -19.14
C GLU A 476 -27.78 7.28 -18.87
N ARG A 477 -26.88 7.56 -17.94
CA ARG A 477 -26.39 8.91 -17.64
C ARG A 477 -25.66 9.56 -18.84
N GLU A 478 -24.83 8.81 -19.54
CA GLU A 478 -24.10 9.30 -20.73
C GLU A 478 -25.05 9.59 -21.89
N ARG A 479 -26.09 8.77 -22.05
CA ARG A 479 -27.09 8.92 -23.15
C ARG A 479 -28.07 10.06 -22.93
N ASN A 480 -28.57 10.22 -21.71
CA ASN A 480 -29.69 11.11 -21.38
C ASN A 480 -29.37 12.19 -20.32
N GLY A 481 -28.10 12.33 -19.91
CA GLY A 481 -27.66 13.33 -18.95
C GLY A 481 -27.85 12.91 -17.48
N GLU A 482 -27.46 13.79 -16.58
CA GLU A 482 -27.58 13.59 -15.13
C GLU A 482 -29.00 13.26 -14.69
N TYR A 483 -29.14 12.49 -13.63
CA TYR A 483 -30.42 12.18 -13.00
C TYR A 483 -30.86 13.37 -12.14
N LYS A 484 -32.13 13.77 -12.28
CA LYS A 484 -32.69 14.93 -11.58
C LYS A 484 -33.01 14.64 -10.12
N ASP A 485 -33.61 13.48 -9.88
CA ASP A 485 -34.07 13.00 -8.57
C ASP A 485 -34.15 11.46 -8.58
N ILE A 486 -34.58 10.88 -7.46
CA ILE A 486 -34.71 9.43 -7.31
C ILE A 486 -35.77 8.81 -8.21
N PHE A 487 -36.83 9.57 -8.56
CA PHE A 487 -37.88 9.08 -9.44
C PHE A 487 -37.39 9.03 -10.89
N ASP A 488 -36.73 10.09 -11.37
CA ASP A 488 -36.07 10.12 -12.68
C ASP A 488 -35.05 8.98 -12.80
N PHE A 489 -34.31 8.68 -11.72
CA PHE A 489 -33.35 7.57 -11.66
C PHE A 489 -34.02 6.22 -11.95
N VAL A 490 -35.10 5.85 -11.21
CA VAL A 490 -35.76 4.54 -11.40
C VAL A 490 -36.63 4.47 -12.66
N GLN A 491 -37.03 5.60 -13.24
CA GLN A 491 -37.73 5.66 -14.53
C GLN A 491 -36.78 5.35 -15.69
N ARG A 492 -35.48 5.59 -15.53
CA ARG A 492 -34.50 5.55 -16.62
C ARG A 492 -33.55 4.35 -16.50
N VAL A 493 -33.09 4.01 -15.29
CA VAL A 493 -32.10 2.93 -15.08
C VAL A 493 -32.73 1.56 -15.35
N ASN A 494 -31.95 0.60 -15.89
CA ASN A 494 -32.39 -0.77 -16.03
C ASN A 494 -32.52 -1.47 -14.66
N LEU A 495 -33.77 -1.60 -14.18
CA LEU A 495 -34.08 -2.18 -12.86
C LEU A 495 -33.83 -3.70 -12.76
N SER A 496 -33.61 -4.40 -13.88
CA SER A 496 -33.17 -5.80 -13.87
C SER A 496 -31.68 -5.92 -13.53
N ALA A 497 -30.87 -4.98 -13.98
CA ALA A 497 -29.44 -4.90 -13.65
C ALA A 497 -29.22 -4.19 -12.33
N CYS A 498 -29.85 -3.03 -12.10
CA CYS A 498 -29.82 -2.24 -10.87
C CYS A 498 -31.06 -2.56 -10.03
N ASN A 499 -31.06 -3.73 -9.37
CA ASN A 499 -32.19 -4.23 -8.59
C ASN A 499 -32.36 -3.51 -7.24
N ARG A 500 -33.42 -3.86 -6.49
CA ARG A 500 -33.73 -3.30 -5.16
C ARG A 500 -32.52 -3.29 -4.25
N LYS A 501 -31.77 -4.40 -4.16
CA LYS A 501 -30.61 -4.50 -3.26
C LYS A 501 -29.47 -3.54 -3.63
N ASN A 502 -29.27 -3.33 -4.92
CA ASN A 502 -28.30 -2.32 -5.40
C ASN A 502 -28.73 -0.90 -4.98
N ILE A 503 -30.01 -0.56 -5.15
CA ILE A 503 -30.55 0.77 -4.76
C ILE A 503 -30.42 0.97 -3.24
N GLU A 504 -30.76 -0.03 -2.42
CA GLU A 504 -30.57 0.02 -0.97
C GLU A 504 -29.10 0.26 -0.59
N ASN A 505 -28.16 -0.46 -1.22
CA ASN A 505 -26.74 -0.31 -0.95
C ASN A 505 -26.19 1.04 -1.43
N LEU A 506 -26.63 1.54 -2.59
CA LEU A 506 -26.30 2.87 -3.08
C LEU A 506 -26.79 3.97 -2.10
N ALA A 507 -28.03 3.85 -1.59
CA ALA A 507 -28.59 4.79 -0.63
C ALA A 507 -27.80 4.80 0.70
N LEU A 508 -27.49 3.61 1.24
CA LEU A 508 -26.71 3.49 2.48
C LEU A 508 -25.28 4.04 2.31
N ALA A 509 -24.68 3.89 1.13
CA ALA A 509 -23.36 4.43 0.81
C ALA A 509 -23.38 5.96 0.53
N GLY A 510 -24.56 6.57 0.41
CA GLY A 510 -24.71 8.01 0.14
C GLY A 510 -24.69 8.40 -1.34
N ALA A 511 -24.85 7.44 -2.26
CA ALA A 511 -24.77 7.70 -3.69
C ALA A 511 -25.93 8.58 -4.24
N PHE A 512 -26.95 8.82 -3.43
CA PHE A 512 -28.09 9.69 -3.76
C PHE A 512 -28.13 10.99 -2.93
N ASP A 513 -27.08 11.29 -2.14
CA ASP A 513 -27.06 12.46 -1.26
C ASP A 513 -27.11 13.80 -2.01
N SER A 514 -26.80 13.82 -3.30
CA SER A 514 -26.95 15.00 -4.16
C SER A 514 -28.41 15.29 -4.54
N PHE A 515 -29.33 14.35 -4.36
CA PHE A 515 -30.75 14.55 -4.65
C PHE A 515 -31.42 15.34 -3.53
N THR A 516 -32.19 16.35 -3.92
CA THR A 516 -32.98 17.12 -2.97
C THR A 516 -34.29 16.40 -2.64
N GLY A 517 -34.76 16.54 -1.38
CA GLY A 517 -36.07 16.04 -0.96
C GLY A 517 -36.11 14.57 -0.50
N ILE A 518 -34.99 13.88 -0.46
CA ILE A 518 -34.88 12.52 0.08
C ILE A 518 -33.58 12.36 0.87
N LYS A 519 -33.64 11.65 1.99
CA LYS A 519 -32.49 11.31 2.85
C LYS A 519 -32.25 9.80 2.81
N ARG A 520 -31.04 9.35 3.21
CA ARG A 520 -30.67 7.93 3.24
C ARG A 520 -31.66 7.07 4.03
N GLU A 521 -32.13 7.57 5.19
CA GLU A 521 -33.08 6.87 6.07
C GLU A 521 -34.47 6.68 5.45
N ASP A 522 -34.91 7.60 4.59
CA ASP A 522 -36.25 7.56 3.98
C ASP A 522 -36.45 6.33 3.07
N PHE A 523 -35.39 5.79 2.50
CA PHE A 523 -35.42 4.58 1.66
C PHE A 523 -35.93 3.34 2.43
N PHE A 524 -35.78 3.31 3.74
CA PHE A 524 -36.04 2.17 4.62
C PHE A 524 -37.32 2.28 5.42
N VAL A 525 -38.04 3.42 5.31
CA VAL A 525 -39.32 3.61 5.97
C VAL A 525 -40.38 2.68 5.39
N LYS A 526 -41.13 2.04 6.29
CA LYS A 526 -42.21 1.16 5.91
C LYS A 526 -43.55 1.92 5.87
N ASN A 527 -44.31 1.67 4.81
CA ASN A 527 -45.67 2.19 4.68
C ASN A 527 -46.69 1.37 5.54
N ALA A 528 -47.97 1.72 5.47
CA ALA A 528 -49.04 1.00 6.16
C ALA A 528 -49.22 -0.49 5.73
N LYS A 529 -48.61 -0.90 4.62
CA LYS A 529 -48.60 -2.30 4.10
C LYS A 529 -47.34 -3.05 4.47
N ASP A 530 -46.49 -2.51 5.35
CA ASP A 530 -45.22 -3.07 5.76
C ASP A 530 -44.16 -3.17 4.64
N GLU A 531 -44.34 -2.39 3.55
CA GLU A 531 -43.41 -2.29 2.43
C GLU A 531 -42.45 -1.13 2.63
N THR A 532 -41.14 -1.30 2.38
CA THR A 532 -40.17 -0.21 2.43
C THR A 532 -40.38 0.76 1.25
N PHE A 533 -39.96 2.01 1.42
CA PHE A 533 -40.05 2.97 0.31
C PHE A 533 -39.25 2.47 -0.92
N THR A 534 -38.13 1.81 -0.75
CA THR A 534 -37.37 1.21 -1.86
C THR A 534 -38.19 0.19 -2.65
N GLU A 535 -39.00 -0.65 -1.97
CA GLU A 535 -39.88 -1.63 -2.65
C GLU A 535 -40.95 -0.94 -3.48
N VAL A 536 -41.56 0.10 -2.92
CA VAL A 536 -42.56 0.93 -3.61
C VAL A 536 -41.92 1.65 -4.80
N LEU A 537 -40.72 2.20 -4.64
CA LEU A 537 -39.97 2.92 -5.65
C LEU A 537 -39.61 2.03 -6.85
N VAL A 538 -39.10 0.82 -6.62
CA VAL A 538 -38.77 -0.15 -7.69
C VAL A 538 -40.03 -0.59 -8.43
N ARG A 539 -41.12 -0.84 -7.72
CA ARG A 539 -42.41 -1.20 -8.36
C ARG A 539 -42.93 -0.04 -9.23
N TYR A 540 -42.82 1.20 -8.75
CA TYR A 540 -43.17 2.40 -9.52
C TYR A 540 -42.33 2.50 -10.79
N GLY A 541 -41.01 2.38 -10.70
CA GLY A 541 -40.11 2.43 -11.86
C GLY A 541 -40.40 1.35 -12.90
N ASN A 542 -40.59 0.10 -12.46
CA ASN A 542 -40.96 -1.00 -13.37
C ASN A 542 -42.29 -0.71 -14.10
N LYS A 543 -43.33 -0.24 -13.37
CA LYS A 543 -44.59 0.11 -13.96
C LYS A 543 -44.47 1.23 -14.99
N TYR A 544 -43.73 2.32 -14.64
CA TYR A 544 -43.48 3.44 -15.53
C TYR A 544 -42.78 3.00 -16.83
N GLN A 545 -41.74 2.17 -16.73
CA GLN A 545 -40.99 1.67 -17.87
C GLN A 545 -41.86 0.76 -18.76
N MET A 546 -42.70 -0.10 -18.17
CA MET A 546 -43.64 -0.96 -18.91
C MET A 546 -44.69 -0.11 -19.66
N ASP A 547 -45.28 0.87 -18.99
CA ASP A 547 -46.33 1.72 -19.58
C ASP A 547 -45.74 2.61 -20.70
N LYS A 548 -44.53 3.12 -20.53
CA LYS A 548 -43.77 3.86 -21.55
C LYS A 548 -43.47 3.01 -22.77
N ALA A 549 -43.01 1.77 -22.56
CA ALA A 549 -42.77 0.83 -23.66
C ALA A 549 -44.08 0.45 -24.41
N ALA A 550 -45.17 0.24 -23.68
CA ALA A 550 -46.46 -0.03 -24.26
C ALA A 550 -46.98 1.18 -25.07
N ALA A 551 -46.80 2.41 -24.59
CA ALA A 551 -47.17 3.63 -25.33
C ALA A 551 -46.33 3.82 -26.61
N ALA A 552 -45.04 3.51 -26.58
CA ALA A 552 -44.16 3.57 -27.76
C ALA A 552 -44.52 2.55 -28.84
N ASN A 553 -45.11 1.40 -28.49
CA ASN A 553 -45.53 0.33 -29.39
C ASN A 553 -47.00 0.47 -29.85
N SER A 554 -47.73 1.50 -29.40
CA SER A 554 -49.11 1.73 -29.78
C SER A 554 -49.18 2.38 -31.18
N LEU A 555 -49.94 1.76 -32.09
CA LEU A 555 -50.19 2.24 -33.46
C LEU A 555 -50.95 3.58 -33.54
N PHE A 556 -51.55 4.03 -32.43
CA PHE A 556 -52.27 5.29 -32.32
C PHE A 556 -51.49 6.28 -31.43
N GLY A 557 -50.26 6.62 -31.86
CA GLY A 557 -49.37 7.54 -31.14
C GLY A 557 -50.00 8.94 -30.99
N GLY A 558 -50.70 9.13 -29.90
CA GLY A 558 -50.89 10.46 -29.29
C GLY A 558 -49.77 10.70 -28.27
N GLU A 559 -49.34 11.94 -28.10
CA GLU A 559 -48.45 12.38 -27.02
C GLU A 559 -49.09 12.12 -25.63
N ASN A 560 -49.36 10.84 -25.30
CA ASN A 560 -49.81 10.49 -23.96
C ASN A 560 -48.57 10.41 -23.08
N GLN A 561 -48.30 11.52 -22.37
CA GLN A 561 -47.50 11.48 -21.16
C GLN A 561 -48.06 10.37 -20.27
N VAL A 562 -47.22 9.40 -19.91
CA VAL A 562 -47.55 8.38 -18.92
C VAL A 562 -47.63 9.09 -17.56
N ASP A 563 -48.84 9.49 -17.19
CA ASP A 563 -49.10 10.18 -15.93
C ASP A 563 -49.34 9.16 -14.81
N ILE A 564 -48.22 8.63 -14.27
CA ILE A 564 -48.25 7.81 -13.05
C ILE A 564 -47.81 8.68 -11.90
N ALA A 565 -48.71 8.87 -10.91
CA ALA A 565 -48.40 9.62 -9.71
C ALA A 565 -47.15 9.04 -9.02
N THR A 566 -46.20 9.91 -8.69
CA THR A 566 -44.97 9.53 -7.94
C THR A 566 -45.36 9.07 -6.55
N PRO A 567 -44.72 8.04 -6.00
CA PRO A 567 -44.93 7.64 -4.61
C PRO A 567 -44.55 8.75 -3.64
N GLU A 568 -45.34 8.89 -2.56
CA GLU A 568 -45.04 9.83 -1.49
C GLU A 568 -43.83 9.35 -0.70
N ILE A 569 -42.85 10.26 -0.46
CA ILE A 569 -41.70 10.04 0.42
C ILE A 569 -42.17 10.28 1.84
N ILE A 570 -42.15 9.24 2.66
CA ILE A 570 -42.51 9.35 4.10
C ILE A 570 -41.23 9.71 4.85
N PRO A 571 -41.13 10.92 5.46
CA PRO A 571 -39.93 11.31 6.17
C PRO A 571 -39.64 10.40 7.37
N SER A 572 -38.40 9.96 7.48
CA SER A 572 -37.90 9.20 8.63
C SER A 572 -37.31 10.13 9.69
N PRO A 573 -37.35 9.72 10.98
CA PRO A 573 -36.43 10.31 11.95
C PRO A 573 -35.00 10.17 11.45
N ALA A 574 -34.21 11.24 11.56
CA ALA A 574 -32.81 11.20 11.17
C ALA A 574 -32.05 10.14 11.97
N TRP A 575 -31.23 9.33 11.29
CA TRP A 575 -30.27 8.45 11.99
C TRP A 575 -29.29 9.29 12.80
N GLY A 576 -28.86 8.77 13.95
CA GLY A 576 -27.73 9.37 14.64
C GLY A 576 -26.47 9.32 13.75
N ASP A 577 -25.56 10.29 13.91
CA ASP A 577 -24.36 10.39 13.08
C ASP A 577 -23.53 9.09 13.08
N LEU A 578 -23.35 8.48 14.26
CA LEU A 578 -22.63 7.21 14.36
C LEU A 578 -23.33 6.07 13.63
N GLU A 579 -24.66 5.99 13.66
CA GLU A 579 -25.42 4.96 12.93
C GLU A 579 -25.26 5.13 11.43
N ARG A 580 -25.37 6.35 10.93
CA ARG A 580 -25.20 6.70 9.52
C ARG A 580 -23.80 6.34 9.04
N LEU A 581 -22.77 6.71 9.79
CA LEU A 581 -21.38 6.44 9.49
C LEU A 581 -21.06 4.93 9.51
N ASN A 582 -21.63 4.18 10.44
CA ASN A 582 -21.45 2.72 10.49
C ASN A 582 -22.09 2.03 9.28
N LYS A 583 -23.30 2.43 8.86
CA LYS A 583 -23.98 1.90 7.67
C LYS A 583 -23.16 2.16 6.40
N GLU A 584 -22.60 3.37 6.28
CA GLU A 584 -21.68 3.74 5.20
C GLU A 584 -20.44 2.85 5.20
N ARG A 585 -19.76 2.73 6.36
CA ARG A 585 -18.54 1.89 6.50
C ARG A 585 -18.80 0.42 6.17
N ASP A 586 -19.94 -0.15 6.56
CA ASP A 586 -20.26 -1.57 6.29
C ASP A 586 -20.31 -1.89 4.79
N LEU A 587 -20.60 -0.91 3.94
CA LEU A 587 -20.66 -1.03 2.50
C LEU A 587 -19.41 -0.55 1.77
N VAL A 588 -18.79 0.50 2.26
CA VAL A 588 -17.63 1.15 1.65
C VAL A 588 -16.33 0.63 2.23
N GLY A 589 -16.36 0.12 3.47
CA GLY A 589 -15.22 -0.40 4.21
C GLY A 589 -14.50 0.64 5.07
N ILE A 590 -14.76 1.93 4.85
CA ILE A 590 -14.17 3.07 5.59
C ILE A 590 -15.24 4.11 5.90
N TYR A 591 -14.92 5.01 6.82
CA TYR A 591 -15.71 6.23 7.07
C TYR A 591 -15.33 7.30 6.03
N LEU A 592 -16.24 7.65 5.13
CA LEU A 592 -16.01 8.64 4.06
C LEU A 592 -16.53 10.04 4.40
N SER A 593 -17.75 10.14 4.90
CA SER A 593 -18.41 11.43 5.13
C SER A 593 -17.81 12.17 6.31
N ALA A 594 -17.47 11.47 7.39
CA ALA A 594 -16.80 11.98 8.59
C ALA A 594 -16.30 10.78 9.41
N HIS A 595 -15.29 11.00 10.25
CA HIS A 595 -14.86 9.97 11.20
C HIS A 595 -15.62 10.13 12.52
N PRO A 596 -16.08 9.05 13.18
CA PRO A 596 -16.78 9.15 14.45
C PRO A 596 -16.00 9.88 15.55
N LEU A 597 -14.68 9.86 15.47
CA LEU A 597 -13.78 10.52 16.41
C LEU A 597 -13.48 11.99 16.07
N ASP A 598 -14.02 12.56 14.99
CA ASP A 598 -13.73 13.95 14.56
C ASP A 598 -14.09 14.99 15.63
N GLU A 599 -15.11 14.73 16.43
CA GLU A 599 -15.48 15.55 17.57
C GLU A 599 -14.42 15.56 18.69
N TYR A 600 -13.60 14.50 18.76
CA TYR A 600 -12.56 14.30 19.77
C TYR A 600 -11.14 14.47 19.22
N ALA A 601 -11.00 14.92 17.96
CA ALA A 601 -9.73 15.03 17.27
C ALA A 601 -8.67 15.81 18.07
N VAL A 602 -9.09 16.93 18.69
CA VAL A 602 -8.21 17.77 19.51
C VAL A 602 -7.60 16.99 20.68
N ILE A 603 -8.38 16.15 21.35
CA ILE A 603 -7.90 15.32 22.48
C ILE A 603 -6.96 14.24 21.95
N LEU A 604 -7.33 13.56 20.87
CA LEU A 604 -6.53 12.48 20.31
C LEU A 604 -5.19 12.95 19.78
N GLU A 605 -5.13 14.15 19.16
CA GLU A 605 -3.91 14.72 18.60
C GLU A 605 -3.00 15.40 19.64
N ASN A 606 -3.55 15.97 20.72
CA ASN A 606 -2.78 16.86 21.61
C ASN A 606 -2.67 16.37 23.06
N VAL A 607 -3.50 15.42 23.48
CA VAL A 607 -3.52 14.88 24.86
C VAL A 607 -3.10 13.41 24.89
N CYS A 608 -3.45 12.63 23.87
CA CYS A 608 -2.97 11.26 23.73
C CYS A 608 -1.50 11.26 23.29
N ASN A 609 -0.71 10.38 23.89
CA ASN A 609 0.73 10.26 23.61
C ASN A 609 1.10 8.97 22.85
N VAL A 610 0.10 8.15 22.53
CA VAL A 610 0.25 6.93 21.72
C VAL A 610 -1.00 6.69 20.90
N HIS A 611 -0.81 6.22 19.66
CA HIS A 611 -1.88 5.83 18.75
C HIS A 611 -2.08 4.30 18.73
N MET A 612 -3.30 3.85 18.34
CA MET A 612 -3.64 2.42 18.38
C MET A 612 -2.74 1.55 17.49
N ALA A 613 -2.31 2.06 16.33
CA ALA A 613 -1.38 1.33 15.44
C ALA A 613 0.00 1.11 16.07
N GLU A 614 0.47 2.03 16.93
CA GLU A 614 1.79 1.93 17.59
C GLU A 614 1.83 0.81 18.64
N LEU A 615 0.67 0.37 19.13
CA LEU A 615 0.56 -0.74 20.09
C LEU A 615 0.86 -2.11 19.47
N ALA A 616 1.06 -2.19 18.17
CA ALA A 616 1.50 -3.42 17.48
C ALA A 616 2.97 -3.76 17.79
N ASP A 617 3.81 -2.73 18.04
CA ASP A 617 5.19 -2.89 18.50
C ASP A 617 5.41 -2.12 19.81
N LEU A 618 5.50 -2.86 20.91
CA LEU A 618 5.67 -2.29 22.26
C LEU A 618 7.12 -1.93 22.58
N THR A 619 8.08 -2.22 21.71
CA THR A 619 9.52 -1.97 21.96
C THR A 619 9.83 -0.50 22.26
N PRO A 620 9.34 0.50 21.48
CA PRO A 620 9.59 1.91 21.75
C PRO A 620 8.78 2.48 22.94
N LEU A 621 7.78 1.71 23.42
CA LEU A 621 6.86 2.14 24.47
C LEU A 621 7.19 1.60 25.85
N GLN A 622 8.22 0.79 25.98
CA GLN A 622 8.60 0.11 27.24
C GLN A 622 8.76 1.08 28.40
N ASN A 623 8.14 0.73 29.56
CA ASN A 623 8.11 1.50 30.81
C ASN A 623 7.45 2.89 30.74
N ARG A 624 6.83 3.26 29.62
CA ARG A 624 6.15 4.55 29.46
C ARG A 624 4.73 4.50 30.00
N ASP A 625 4.31 5.62 30.58
CA ASP A 625 2.90 5.87 30.84
C ASP A 625 2.23 6.31 29.54
N LEU A 626 1.11 5.66 29.23
CA LEU A 626 0.40 5.80 27.97
C LEU A 626 -0.97 6.44 28.17
N THR A 627 -1.29 7.40 27.33
CA THR A 627 -2.63 7.97 27.18
C THR A 627 -3.11 7.76 25.75
N MET A 628 -4.29 7.20 25.58
CA MET A 628 -4.83 6.83 24.30
C MET A 628 -6.34 7.00 24.26
N GLY A 629 -6.92 7.22 23.10
CA GLY A 629 -8.36 7.34 22.91
C GLY A 629 -8.82 6.64 21.64
N GLY A 630 -10.10 6.24 21.61
CA GLY A 630 -10.65 5.57 20.43
C GLY A 630 -12.11 5.17 20.62
N ILE A 631 -12.67 4.59 19.56
CA ILE A 631 -14.02 4.02 19.55
C ILE A 631 -13.97 2.48 19.68
N VAL A 632 -14.84 1.91 20.49
CA VAL A 632 -15.00 0.46 20.60
C VAL A 632 -15.71 -0.07 19.36
N THR A 633 -15.04 -0.90 18.56
CA THR A 633 -15.60 -1.45 17.31
C THR A 633 -16.08 -2.87 17.44
N ALA A 634 -15.54 -3.66 18.35
CA ALA A 634 -16.00 -5.04 18.64
C ALA A 634 -15.67 -5.45 20.07
N VAL A 635 -16.52 -6.31 20.64
CA VAL A 635 -16.31 -6.92 21.96
C VAL A 635 -16.62 -8.42 21.87
N ARG A 636 -15.72 -9.24 22.42
CA ARG A 636 -15.92 -10.70 22.57
C ARG A 636 -15.84 -11.06 24.04
N GLU A 637 -16.85 -11.71 24.54
CA GLU A 637 -16.90 -12.18 25.92
C GLU A 637 -16.92 -13.71 26.00
N GLY A 638 -16.42 -14.27 27.11
CA GLY A 638 -16.42 -15.70 27.32
C GLY A 638 -15.94 -16.08 28.70
N TYR A 639 -15.76 -17.40 28.91
CA TYR A 639 -15.19 -17.95 30.14
C TYR A 639 -13.91 -18.73 29.81
N THR A 640 -12.89 -18.54 30.63
CA THR A 640 -11.65 -19.32 30.56
C THR A 640 -11.90 -20.78 30.88
N LYS A 641 -10.97 -21.69 30.58
CA LYS A 641 -11.03 -23.12 30.96
C LYS A 641 -11.19 -23.33 32.47
N THR A 642 -10.82 -22.33 33.28
CA THR A 642 -10.95 -22.32 34.73
C THR A 642 -12.23 -21.64 35.24
N GLY A 643 -13.19 -21.34 34.34
CA GLY A 643 -14.49 -20.74 34.68
C GLY A 643 -14.44 -19.22 35.00
N LYS A 644 -13.31 -18.52 34.81
CA LYS A 644 -13.23 -17.07 35.01
C LYS A 644 -13.73 -16.32 33.77
N PRO A 645 -14.56 -15.27 33.93
CA PRO A 645 -15.02 -14.45 32.81
C PRO A 645 -13.83 -13.70 32.18
N TYR A 646 -13.89 -13.49 30.88
CA TYR A 646 -12.96 -12.62 30.19
C TYR A 646 -13.67 -11.85 29.10
N GLY A 647 -13.09 -10.70 28.71
CA GLY A 647 -13.51 -9.94 27.54
C GLY A 647 -12.31 -9.45 26.74
N ILE A 648 -12.48 -9.42 25.43
CA ILE A 648 -11.53 -8.83 24.48
C ILE A 648 -12.26 -7.74 23.75
N ALA A 649 -11.81 -6.50 23.92
CA ALA A 649 -12.36 -5.33 23.26
C ALA A 649 -11.41 -4.85 22.17
N LYS A 650 -11.93 -4.58 20.98
CA LYS A 650 -11.22 -3.92 19.89
C LYS A 650 -11.55 -2.44 19.92
N VAL A 651 -10.52 -1.61 20.05
CA VAL A 651 -10.62 -0.14 20.05
C VAL A 651 -9.87 0.40 18.84
N GLU A 652 -10.45 1.37 18.17
CA GLU A 652 -9.96 1.95 16.91
C GLU A 652 -9.80 3.46 17.05
N ASP A 653 -8.70 4.02 16.50
CA ASP A 653 -8.49 5.45 16.31
C ASP A 653 -8.22 5.75 14.82
N TYR A 654 -7.74 6.96 14.48
CA TYR A 654 -7.41 7.32 13.09
C TYR A 654 -6.27 6.48 12.49
N SER A 655 -5.37 5.95 13.33
CA SER A 655 -4.17 5.23 12.89
C SER A 655 -4.42 3.74 12.66
N GLY A 656 -5.41 3.16 13.34
CA GLY A 656 -5.68 1.73 13.27
C GLY A 656 -6.44 1.23 14.49
N SER A 657 -6.25 -0.05 14.84
CA SER A 657 -6.96 -0.69 15.94
C SER A 657 -6.07 -1.55 16.82
N ALA A 658 -6.39 -1.63 18.10
CA ALA A 658 -5.74 -2.51 19.06
C ALA A 658 -6.76 -3.35 19.84
N GLU A 659 -6.37 -4.56 20.26
CA GLU A 659 -7.18 -5.43 21.09
C GLU A 659 -6.69 -5.39 22.56
N PHE A 660 -7.62 -5.16 23.47
CA PHE A 660 -7.38 -5.15 24.91
C PHE A 660 -8.10 -6.33 25.56
N ALA A 661 -7.35 -7.18 26.25
CA ALA A 661 -7.89 -8.37 26.91
C ALA A 661 -7.91 -8.19 28.44
N PHE A 662 -9.07 -8.42 29.05
CA PHE A 662 -9.29 -8.34 30.50
C PHE A 662 -9.81 -9.66 31.03
N PHE A 663 -9.38 -10.07 32.23
CA PHE A 663 -9.70 -11.37 32.79
C PHE A 663 -10.22 -11.26 34.23
N GLY A 664 -11.16 -12.16 34.59
CA GLY A 664 -11.69 -12.27 35.95
C GLY A 664 -12.36 -10.98 36.46
N ASN A 665 -12.00 -10.54 37.65
CA ASN A 665 -12.59 -9.35 38.29
C ASN A 665 -12.35 -8.08 37.47
N GLU A 666 -11.19 -7.95 36.82
CA GLU A 666 -10.87 -6.79 36.00
C GLU A 666 -11.87 -6.63 34.84
N TRP A 667 -12.29 -7.72 34.20
CA TRP A 667 -13.32 -7.68 33.19
C TRP A 667 -14.67 -7.27 33.77
N VAL A 668 -15.06 -7.83 34.90
CA VAL A 668 -16.35 -7.52 35.55
C VAL A 668 -16.45 -6.02 35.89
N GLU A 669 -15.37 -5.42 36.38
CA GLU A 669 -15.31 -4.00 36.71
C GLU A 669 -15.35 -3.08 35.48
N LYS A 670 -14.67 -3.46 34.40
CA LYS A 670 -14.46 -2.61 33.22
C LYS A 670 -15.45 -2.85 32.09
N LYS A 671 -16.19 -3.96 32.07
CA LYS A 671 -17.04 -4.38 30.93
C LYS A 671 -18.05 -3.33 30.48
N ASN A 672 -18.54 -2.49 31.40
CA ASN A 672 -19.55 -1.47 31.07
C ASN A 672 -19.02 -0.36 30.16
N PHE A 673 -17.71 -0.16 30.09
CA PHE A 673 -17.04 0.76 29.16
C PHE A 673 -16.91 0.17 27.75
N PHE A 674 -16.85 -1.16 27.65
CA PHE A 674 -16.61 -1.84 26.41
C PHE A 674 -17.90 -2.31 25.73
N MET A 675 -18.71 -1.34 25.31
CA MET A 675 -19.82 -1.59 24.39
C MET A 675 -19.50 -1.01 23.03
N THR A 676 -19.85 -1.71 21.96
CA THR A 676 -19.62 -1.22 20.59
C THR A 676 -20.24 0.17 20.40
N GLY A 677 -19.45 1.10 19.87
CA GLY A 677 -19.82 2.50 19.68
C GLY A 677 -19.45 3.43 20.83
N MET A 678 -18.94 2.94 21.95
CA MET A 678 -18.45 3.79 23.04
C MET A 678 -17.14 4.48 22.67
N PHE A 679 -17.02 5.75 23.00
CA PHE A 679 -15.83 6.56 22.83
C PHE A 679 -15.04 6.60 24.15
N LEU A 680 -13.83 6.04 24.13
CA LEU A 680 -13.04 5.83 25.33
C LEU A 680 -11.80 6.71 25.34
N PHE A 681 -11.46 7.23 26.51
CA PHE A 681 -10.16 7.75 26.87
C PHE A 681 -9.53 6.81 27.90
N MET A 682 -8.34 6.28 27.61
CA MET A 682 -7.71 5.26 28.43
C MET A 682 -6.32 5.70 28.86
N ARG A 683 -5.99 5.42 30.12
CA ARG A 683 -4.63 5.58 30.64
C ARG A 683 -4.11 4.22 31.05
N GLY A 684 -2.85 3.99 30.79
CA GLY A 684 -2.20 2.72 31.11
C GLY A 684 -0.69 2.86 31.14
N LYS A 685 -0.03 1.72 31.35
CA LYS A 685 1.43 1.64 31.34
C LYS A 685 1.88 0.45 30.52
N CYS A 686 2.91 0.65 29.70
CA CYS A 686 3.60 -0.44 29.05
C CYS A 686 4.58 -1.08 30.05
N GLN A 687 4.30 -2.32 30.44
CA GLN A 687 5.06 -3.02 31.48
C GLN A 687 5.34 -4.48 31.09
N PRO A 688 6.34 -5.14 31.72
CA PRO A 688 6.56 -6.57 31.54
C PRO A 688 5.36 -7.37 32.05
N LYS A 689 5.00 -8.46 31.35
CA LYS A 689 3.95 -9.39 31.83
C LYS A 689 4.37 -10.06 33.14
N GLN A 690 3.45 -10.18 34.09
CA GLN A 690 3.72 -10.78 35.41
C GLN A 690 4.28 -12.21 35.34
N TRP A 691 3.86 -13.01 34.34
CA TRP A 691 4.21 -14.43 34.20
C TRP A 691 5.33 -14.71 33.20
N ARG A 692 5.74 -13.70 32.39
CA ARG A 692 6.78 -13.75 31.38
C ARG A 692 7.45 -12.38 31.29
N GLN A 693 8.46 -12.15 32.09
CA GLN A 693 9.15 -10.83 32.19
C GLN A 693 9.80 -10.36 30.86
N GLU A 694 10.00 -11.27 29.91
CA GLU A 694 10.55 -10.93 28.58
C GLU A 694 9.47 -10.43 27.60
N GLU A 695 8.17 -10.64 27.91
CA GLU A 695 7.06 -10.16 27.09
C GLU A 695 6.46 -8.90 27.70
N TRP A 696 6.14 -7.92 26.85
CA TRP A 696 5.54 -6.65 27.26
C TRP A 696 4.03 -6.65 27.05
N GLU A 697 3.33 -5.88 27.86
CA GLU A 697 1.89 -5.67 27.77
C GLU A 697 1.53 -4.22 28.09
N VAL A 698 0.41 -3.75 27.57
CA VAL A 698 -0.20 -2.48 27.97
C VAL A 698 -1.24 -2.77 29.04
N LYS A 699 -0.98 -2.38 30.27
CA LYS A 699 -1.92 -2.51 31.39
C LYS A 699 -2.72 -1.22 31.55
N ILE A 700 -4.04 -1.31 31.32
CA ILE A 700 -4.95 -0.17 31.45
C ILE A 700 -5.30 0.06 32.93
N SER A 701 -4.98 1.25 33.43
CA SER A 701 -5.27 1.68 34.80
C SER A 701 -6.64 2.34 34.93
N THR A 702 -6.95 3.30 34.03
CA THR A 702 -8.22 4.04 34.04
C THR A 702 -8.87 4.06 32.69
N ILE A 703 -10.21 4.07 32.69
CA ILE A 703 -11.04 4.23 31.49
C ILE A 703 -12.09 5.27 31.79
N GLU A 704 -12.22 6.25 30.95
CA GLU A 704 -13.19 7.32 31.00
C GLU A 704 -13.89 7.45 29.65
N LEU A 705 -15.10 8.00 29.61
CA LEU A 705 -15.78 8.27 28.35
C LEU A 705 -15.28 9.59 27.76
N LEU A 706 -14.87 9.59 26.49
CA LEU A 706 -14.41 10.81 25.80
C LEU A 706 -15.39 11.99 25.90
N PRO A 707 -16.72 11.80 25.80
CA PRO A 707 -17.69 12.88 26.04
C PRO A 707 -17.59 13.56 27.41
N GLU A 708 -17.28 12.78 28.47
CA GLU A 708 -17.17 13.30 29.84
C GLU A 708 -15.83 13.97 30.11
N VAL A 709 -14.81 13.54 29.39
CA VAL A 709 -13.44 14.02 29.51
C VAL A 709 -13.21 15.29 28.68
N LYS A 710 -13.93 15.45 27.56
CA LYS A 710 -13.78 16.54 26.59
C LYS A 710 -13.74 17.93 27.23
N GLU A 711 -14.62 18.19 28.19
CA GLU A 711 -14.73 19.50 28.83
C GLU A 711 -13.73 19.72 29.98
N LYS A 712 -13.10 18.65 30.47
CA LYS A 712 -12.28 18.68 31.70
C LYS A 712 -10.80 18.53 31.44
N ILE A 713 -10.44 17.81 30.35
CA ILE A 713 -9.05 17.42 30.12
C ILE A 713 -8.21 18.54 29.54
N ILE A 714 -8.85 19.49 28.84
CA ILE A 714 -8.19 20.69 28.32
C ILE A 714 -8.43 21.81 29.33
N GLU A 715 -7.45 22.02 30.19
CA GLU A 715 -7.51 23.04 31.24
C GLU A 715 -7.00 24.39 30.72
N LYS A 716 -6.06 24.36 29.75
CA LYS A 716 -5.34 25.53 29.31
C LYS A 716 -4.98 25.46 27.84
N LEU A 717 -5.13 26.58 27.13
CA LEU A 717 -4.56 26.83 25.81
C LEU A 717 -3.57 27.99 25.90
N THR A 718 -2.32 27.76 25.51
CA THR A 718 -1.31 28.81 25.39
C THR A 718 -1.00 29.02 23.91
N VAL A 719 -1.16 30.25 23.43
CA VAL A 719 -0.79 30.65 22.06
C VAL A 719 0.47 31.49 22.13
N SER A 720 1.50 31.07 21.40
CA SER A 720 2.77 31.80 21.34
C SER A 720 2.90 32.52 19.98
N ALA A 721 3.27 33.78 20.00
CA ALA A 721 3.41 34.62 18.84
C ALA A 721 4.61 35.58 18.99
N PRO A 722 5.38 35.87 17.92
CA PRO A 722 6.29 37.01 17.92
C PRO A 722 5.48 38.30 17.90
N LEU A 723 6.01 39.34 18.51
CA LEU A 723 5.32 40.66 18.60
C LEU A 723 5.03 41.25 17.22
N SER A 724 5.89 41.01 16.24
CA SER A 724 5.73 41.45 14.84
C SER A 724 4.55 40.77 14.10
N ALA A 725 4.09 39.64 14.59
CA ALA A 725 2.94 38.92 13.98
C ALA A 725 1.59 39.37 14.52
N LEU A 726 1.56 40.20 15.57
CA LEU A 726 0.34 40.68 16.21
C LEU A 726 -0.17 41.96 15.51
N ASP A 727 -0.81 41.81 14.36
CA ASP A 727 -1.49 42.90 13.66
C ASP A 727 -2.98 43.01 14.03
N GLU A 728 -3.64 44.07 13.58
CA GLU A 728 -5.07 44.30 13.87
C GLU A 728 -5.99 43.24 13.25
N GLU A 729 -5.62 42.65 12.12
CA GLU A 729 -6.39 41.64 11.40
C GLU A 729 -6.40 40.34 12.19
N LEU A 730 -5.25 39.83 12.58
CA LEU A 730 -5.11 38.62 13.40
C LEU A 730 -5.80 38.76 14.76
N ILE A 731 -5.65 39.91 15.43
CA ILE A 731 -6.28 40.17 16.74
C ILE A 731 -7.80 40.16 16.60
N THR A 732 -8.32 40.77 15.54
CA THR A 732 -9.76 40.85 15.27
C THR A 732 -10.35 39.48 14.95
N GLU A 733 -9.74 38.73 14.06
CA GLU A 733 -10.19 37.40 13.66
C GLU A 733 -10.14 36.43 14.84
N PHE A 734 -9.02 36.39 15.56
CA PHE A 734 -8.87 35.48 16.67
C PHE A 734 -9.78 35.84 17.84
N SER A 735 -9.98 37.11 18.11
CA SER A 735 -10.96 37.58 19.11
C SER A 735 -12.39 37.21 18.76
N ALA A 736 -12.78 37.29 17.48
CA ALA A 736 -14.09 36.83 17.02
C ALA A 736 -14.27 35.33 17.21
N LEU A 737 -13.24 34.56 16.87
CA LEU A 737 -13.24 33.10 17.02
C LEU A 737 -13.34 32.66 18.49
N ILE A 738 -12.62 33.32 19.40
CA ILE A 738 -12.70 33.06 20.84
C ILE A 738 -14.10 33.35 21.37
N LYS A 739 -14.73 34.45 20.93
CA LYS A 739 -16.11 34.82 21.35
C LYS A 739 -17.15 33.84 20.85
N ALA A 740 -16.91 33.22 19.69
CA ALA A 740 -17.80 32.22 19.11
C ALA A 740 -17.74 30.86 19.84
N HIS A 741 -16.64 30.57 20.56
CA HIS A 741 -16.41 29.29 21.23
C HIS A 741 -16.13 29.44 22.73
N PRO A 742 -17.11 29.94 23.54
CA PRO A 742 -16.96 30.06 25.00
C PRO A 742 -16.85 28.66 25.65
N GLY A 743 -16.03 28.54 26.71
CA GLY A 743 -15.81 27.25 27.39
C GLY A 743 -15.14 27.38 28.75
N ASN A 744 -14.44 26.32 29.19
CA ASN A 744 -13.84 26.24 30.54
C ASN A 744 -12.33 26.38 30.55
N ALA A 745 -11.64 26.19 29.42
CA ALA A 745 -10.17 26.25 29.34
C ALA A 745 -9.66 27.69 29.49
N GLU A 746 -8.62 27.87 30.25
CA GLU A 746 -7.90 29.12 30.41
C GLU A 746 -7.08 29.46 29.17
N LEU A 747 -7.13 30.73 28.75
CA LEU A 747 -6.41 31.19 27.56
C LEU A 747 -5.21 32.05 27.97
N TYR A 748 -4.03 31.63 27.52
CA TYR A 748 -2.77 32.32 27.71
C TYR A 748 -2.15 32.71 26.37
N PHE A 749 -1.43 33.83 26.37
CA PHE A 749 -0.62 34.30 25.26
C PHE A 749 0.83 34.43 25.72
N HIS A 750 1.73 33.86 24.97
CA HIS A 750 3.18 33.95 25.13
C HIS A 750 3.72 34.80 23.98
N VAL A 751 3.95 36.08 24.22
CA VAL A 751 4.40 37.04 23.21
C VAL A 751 5.91 37.24 23.36
N MET A 752 6.63 37.06 22.26
CA MET A 752 8.11 37.11 22.22
C MET A 752 8.57 38.29 21.35
N ASP A 753 9.73 38.91 21.68
CA ASP A 753 10.39 39.85 20.79
C ASP A 753 11.02 39.12 19.57
N GLU A 754 11.48 39.88 18.56
CA GLU A 754 12.03 39.31 17.33
C GLU A 754 13.25 38.42 17.56
N ASP A 755 14.06 38.72 18.59
CA ASP A 755 15.26 37.95 18.96
C ASP A 755 14.97 36.80 19.94
N GLY A 756 13.71 36.64 20.41
CA GLY A 756 13.30 35.62 21.37
C GLY A 756 13.91 35.72 22.76
N GLN A 757 14.59 36.87 23.08
CA GLN A 757 15.27 37.09 24.35
C GLN A 757 14.35 37.63 25.45
N MET A 758 13.28 38.37 25.06
CA MET A 758 12.28 38.89 25.98
C MET A 758 10.92 38.31 25.64
N TYR A 759 10.14 37.98 26.65
CA TYR A 759 8.77 37.49 26.47
C TYR A 759 7.85 37.98 27.56
N VAL A 760 6.58 38.07 27.24
CA VAL A 760 5.51 38.44 28.17
C VAL A 760 4.45 37.34 28.14
N ASN A 761 4.07 36.85 29.30
CA ASN A 761 2.95 35.94 29.46
C ASN A 761 1.70 36.73 29.89
N LEU A 762 0.67 36.66 29.06
CA LEU A 762 -0.62 37.29 29.28
C LEU A 762 -1.67 36.21 29.52
N MET A 763 -2.57 36.44 30.44
CA MET A 763 -3.73 35.58 30.70
C MET A 763 -5.02 36.37 30.43
N SER A 764 -5.91 35.76 29.68
CA SER A 764 -7.25 36.29 29.50
C SER A 764 -8.03 36.22 30.82
N ARG A 765 -8.38 37.41 31.39
CA ARG A 765 -9.11 37.48 32.68
C ARG A 765 -10.61 37.28 32.51
N THR A 766 -11.14 37.57 31.35
CA THR A 766 -12.60 37.67 31.10
C THR A 766 -13.14 36.57 30.20
N MET A 767 -12.30 35.95 29.42
CA MET A 767 -12.71 34.92 28.42
C MET A 767 -12.01 33.61 28.70
N LYS A 768 -12.81 32.56 28.84
CA LYS A 768 -12.41 31.17 28.79
C LYS A 768 -12.93 30.57 27.49
N ILE A 769 -12.26 29.55 27.00
CA ILE A 769 -12.45 29.02 25.65
C ILE A 769 -12.80 27.53 25.68
N SER A 770 -13.62 27.07 24.71
CA SER A 770 -13.78 25.67 24.36
C SER A 770 -12.86 25.38 23.18
N VAL A 771 -11.79 24.61 23.40
CA VAL A 771 -10.80 24.31 22.36
C VAL A 771 -11.38 23.29 21.39
N GLN A 772 -11.97 23.79 20.30
CA GLN A 772 -12.62 23.03 19.25
C GLN A 772 -11.78 22.98 17.96
N LYS A 773 -12.20 22.13 17.02
CA LYS A 773 -11.50 21.91 15.74
C LYS A 773 -11.27 23.21 14.96
N GLU A 774 -12.25 24.11 14.95
CA GLU A 774 -12.19 25.40 14.23
C GLU A 774 -11.04 26.27 14.74
N ILE A 775 -10.86 26.33 16.07
CA ILE A 775 -9.78 27.09 16.70
C ILE A 775 -8.42 26.48 16.34
N MET A 776 -8.33 25.16 16.41
CA MET A 776 -7.10 24.45 16.07
C MET A 776 -6.74 24.60 14.59
N THR A 777 -7.75 24.57 13.70
CA THR A 777 -7.56 24.79 12.25
C THR A 777 -7.05 26.20 11.99
N TYR A 778 -7.63 27.21 12.65
CA TYR A 778 -7.18 28.58 12.53
C TYR A 778 -5.73 28.74 13.03
N LEU A 779 -5.40 28.21 14.21
CA LEU A 779 -4.02 28.29 14.72
C LEU A 779 -3.02 27.57 13.82
N LYS A 780 -3.38 26.43 13.25
CA LYS A 780 -2.53 25.69 12.28
C LYS A 780 -2.36 26.43 10.94
N SER A 781 -3.35 27.26 10.54
CA SER A 781 -3.29 28.06 9.29
C SER A 781 -2.39 29.29 9.41
N GLN A 782 -1.98 29.66 10.62
CA GLN A 782 -1.13 30.83 10.90
C GLN A 782 0.31 30.38 11.15
N PRO A 783 1.23 30.42 10.16
CA PRO A 783 2.59 29.88 10.30
C PRO A 783 3.42 30.56 11.39
N GLN A 784 3.09 31.82 11.72
CA GLN A 784 3.75 32.63 12.74
C GLN A 784 3.31 32.31 14.18
N LEU A 785 2.22 31.54 14.34
CA LEU A 785 1.71 31.16 15.64
C LEU A 785 2.15 29.73 15.98
N SER A 786 2.42 29.52 17.27
CA SER A 786 2.54 28.18 17.83
C SER A 786 1.60 28.06 19.04
N TYR A 787 1.20 26.83 19.39
CA TYR A 787 0.30 26.63 20.51
C TYR A 787 0.70 25.42 21.34
N LYS A 788 0.24 25.45 22.59
CA LYS A 788 0.38 24.34 23.54
C LYS A 788 -0.94 24.16 24.30
N ILE A 789 -1.40 22.91 24.39
CA ILE A 789 -2.55 22.51 25.20
C ILE A 789 -2.02 21.90 26.50
N ASN A 790 -2.53 22.34 27.66
CA ASN A 790 -2.15 21.98 29.04
C ASN A 790 -0.72 22.30 29.43
#